data_9891003cacfcfb38e2d993f91c574ee7
#
_entry.id   9891003cacfcfb38e2d993f91c574ee7
#
_cell.length_a   1.000
_cell.length_b   1.000
_cell.length_c   1.000
_cell.angle_alpha   90.00
_cell.angle_beta   90.00
_cell.angle_gamma   90.00
#
_symmetry.space_group_name_H-M   'P 1'
#
loop_
_entity.id
_entity.type
_entity.pdbx_description
1 polymer ?
#
loop_
_entity_poly.entity_id
_entity_poly.type
_entity_poly.pdbx_seq_one_letter_code
_entity_poly.pdbx_strand_id
1 'polypeptide(L)'
;IWMANYPIGITVRNNQYASYQWIKHSIGNRQSLVNDQVNAIIEDHEGDLWFATNNGISLYSTQTKQWYSFLSVFDNGNVTKNHVFISLCEVSPGIIWAGGYSSGIYQINKKQMKAEFFTPSTFSDSDIRPDKYIRSIMKDSAGNIWSGGYYNLKQIDISRKNIRAYPGLNGITDIIEKDEKHMWIGTATGLYLLDKESGEFQYISMPIESFYINALYQSDNGLLYIGTSNSGLLIYDYENKSFEHFHKDNCPLISNNIYTILSDEDQSILLSTENSLTSYYPSEKVFHNWTKEQGLKSDHFNSASGVLRKNGNFILGSTDGAIEFHKDMMIPRNYKFQMIFSDLRVFYQTVYPGDEGSPLEVDIDETKVLKLKYNQNIFSLRISSINYDYPSLILYSWKLEGFYDGWSRPEKDCLIRFTNLNPGKYTLRVRAISSEDRRIVLEERDMDIMIEQPIWLSIWALLLYALVIAAIVTITLRVIILRKQRKTSDEKIRFFINTAHDIRTPLTLIKAPLEELSEKEDLTPGGRSNMNTAIRNVNALLRLTTNLINFERADTYSSALYVSEYELSTYMEEMINAFRAYADVKRVSLTYESNFRYMNVWLDKDKMDSILKNLISNALKYTPEGGSVHIFTAETEDNWSVEVKDTGIGIPASEQKKLFRMHFRGSNAINSKVTGSGIGLLLVWKLVRLHKGKINFSSTEGKGSCIKVIFPKKEKYYRKAVHSPKPGSEKVVYAESGVPKNISLST
;
A
#
# COMPACT_ATOMS: atom_id res chain seq x y z
N ILE A 1 25.83 38.18 5.00
CA ILE A 1 27.21 38.06 4.49
C ILE A 1 27.42 36.60 4.08
N TRP A 2 27.83 36.39 2.84
CA TRP A 2 28.17 35.10 2.29
C TRP A 2 29.69 34.97 2.23
N MET A 3 30.22 33.88 2.78
CA MET A 3 31.67 33.64 2.83
C MET A 3 31.95 32.27 2.23
N ALA A 4 32.78 32.24 1.19
CA ALA A 4 33.27 30.98 0.64
C ALA A 4 34.38 30.42 1.51
N ASN A 5 34.27 29.19 1.97
CA ASN A 5 35.23 28.51 2.82
C ASN A 5 35.74 27.26 2.11
N TYR A 6 36.99 27.25 1.67
CA TYR A 6 37.59 26.05 1.09
C TYR A 6 38.12 25.16 2.23
N PRO A 7 37.86 23.83 2.19
CA PRO A 7 37.03 23.06 1.25
C PRO A 7 35.55 22.85 1.71
N ILE A 8 35.09 23.57 2.71
CA ILE A 8 33.85 23.32 3.46
C ILE A 8 32.59 23.85 2.73
N GLY A 9 32.77 24.70 1.69
CA GLY A 9 31.67 25.28 0.93
C GLY A 9 31.38 26.74 1.31
N ILE A 10 30.12 27.12 1.47
CA ILE A 10 29.70 28.50 1.73
C ILE A 10 29.13 28.61 3.15
N THR A 11 29.66 29.55 3.91
CA THR A 11 29.10 29.98 5.19
C THR A 11 28.26 31.23 4.99
N VAL A 12 27.03 31.22 5.44
CA VAL A 12 26.13 32.37 5.39
C VAL A 12 26.01 32.94 6.79
N ARG A 13 26.39 34.21 6.97
CA ARG A 13 26.10 34.95 8.19
C ARG A 13 24.98 35.93 7.91
N ASN A 14 23.83 35.67 8.48
CA ASN A 14 22.70 36.59 8.46
C ASN A 14 22.81 37.53 9.66
N ASN A 15 22.87 38.84 9.43
CA ASN A 15 22.92 39.86 10.51
C ASN A 15 21.53 40.13 11.11
N GLN A 16 20.50 39.53 10.58
CA GLN A 16 19.13 39.70 11.06
C GLN A 16 18.72 38.67 12.13
N TYR A 17 19.60 37.71 12.43
CA TYR A 17 19.31 36.78 13.54
C TYR A 17 19.28 37.57 14.87
N ALA A 18 18.27 37.26 15.63
CA ALA A 18 18.07 37.82 16.96
C ALA A 18 19.31 37.61 17.82
N SER A 19 19.72 38.66 18.52
CA SER A 19 20.80 38.57 19.49
C SER A 19 20.23 37.98 20.79
N TYR A 20 20.38 36.71 21.01
CA TYR A 20 20.14 36.08 22.30
C TYR A 20 21.47 35.70 22.94
N GLN A 21 21.50 35.63 24.25
CA GLN A 21 22.63 35.11 24.97
C GLN A 21 22.49 33.60 25.15
N TRP A 22 23.51 32.87 24.67
CA TRP A 22 23.55 31.43 24.91
C TRP A 22 24.48 31.10 26.05
N ILE A 23 23.94 30.62 27.14
CA ILE A 23 24.62 30.30 28.39
C ILE A 23 24.98 28.81 28.36
N LYS A 24 26.27 28.51 28.30
CA LYS A 24 26.77 27.11 28.14
C LYS A 24 27.88 26.79 29.13
N HIS A 25 28.10 25.50 29.32
CA HIS A 25 29.31 24.98 29.91
C HIS A 25 30.50 25.15 28.98
N SER A 26 31.62 25.57 29.53
CA SER A 26 32.89 25.68 28.81
C SER A 26 33.95 24.83 29.54
N ILE A 27 34.42 23.78 28.87
CA ILE A 27 35.42 22.86 29.45
C ILE A 27 36.65 23.63 29.89
N GLY A 28 37.04 23.42 31.14
CA GLY A 28 38.19 24.09 31.73
C GLY A 28 37.94 25.54 32.19
N ASN A 29 36.82 26.14 31.88
CA ASN A 29 36.45 27.48 32.33
C ASN A 29 35.47 27.40 33.54
N ARG A 30 35.94 27.77 34.71
CA ARG A 30 35.10 27.83 35.92
C ARG A 30 34.09 28.98 35.90
N GLN A 31 34.23 29.93 34.98
CA GLN A 31 33.34 31.06 34.80
C GLN A 31 32.30 30.72 33.70
N SER A 32 31.65 29.57 33.87
CA SER A 32 30.58 29.10 32.95
C SER A 32 29.63 28.15 33.72
N LEU A 33 28.56 27.75 33.09
CA LEU A 33 27.68 26.69 33.61
C LEU A 33 28.48 25.43 33.99
N VAL A 34 28.08 24.75 35.05
CA VAL A 34 28.68 23.49 35.45
C VAL A 34 28.37 22.34 34.54
N ASN A 35 27.21 22.41 33.89
CA ASN A 35 26.76 21.38 32.93
C ASN A 35 25.72 21.99 31.96
N ASP A 36 25.69 21.54 30.70
CA ASP A 36 24.80 22.07 29.68
C ASP A 36 23.33 21.61 29.86
N GLN A 37 23.07 20.56 30.58
CA GLN A 37 21.69 20.10 30.80
C GLN A 37 21.07 20.89 31.98
N VAL A 38 20.26 21.89 31.64
CA VAL A 38 19.63 22.81 32.59
C VAL A 38 18.22 22.43 32.84
N ASN A 39 17.91 21.92 34.03
CA ASN A 39 16.64 21.33 34.42
C ASN A 39 15.67 22.32 35.11
N ALA A 40 16.20 23.31 35.80
CA ALA A 40 15.41 24.38 36.40
C ALA A 40 16.21 25.67 36.52
N ILE A 41 15.52 26.80 36.45
CA ILE A 41 16.14 28.14 36.55
C ILE A 41 15.25 29.01 37.46
N ILE A 42 15.87 29.76 38.35
CA ILE A 42 15.20 30.82 39.11
C ILE A 42 16.08 32.10 39.13
N GLU A 43 15.45 33.23 39.26
CA GLU A 43 16.06 34.51 39.65
C GLU A 43 15.75 34.75 41.14
N ASP A 44 16.80 34.98 41.95
CA ASP A 44 16.61 35.21 43.36
C ASP A 44 16.19 36.67 43.65
N HIS A 45 15.94 36.98 44.92
CA HIS A 45 15.50 38.32 45.33
C HIS A 45 16.51 39.43 44.99
N GLU A 46 17.83 39.13 44.89
CA GLU A 46 18.90 40.05 44.52
C GLU A 46 19.07 40.16 42.99
N GLY A 47 18.36 39.33 42.18
CA GLY A 47 18.44 39.29 40.72
C GLY A 47 19.55 38.40 40.20
N ASP A 48 20.16 37.57 41.04
CA ASP A 48 21.13 36.56 40.63
C ASP A 48 20.44 35.30 40.12
N LEU A 49 21.07 34.62 39.16
CA LEU A 49 20.50 33.48 38.44
C LEU A 49 21.02 32.16 38.96
N TRP A 50 20.12 31.25 39.24
CA TRP A 50 20.42 29.89 39.68
C TRP A 50 19.99 28.86 38.65
N PHE A 51 20.89 27.92 38.32
CA PHE A 51 20.69 26.89 37.34
C PHE A 51 20.86 25.50 37.97
N ALA A 52 19.80 24.70 38.03
CA ALA A 52 19.88 23.30 38.40
C ALA A 52 20.28 22.49 37.20
N THR A 53 21.27 21.63 37.32
CA THR A 53 21.82 20.88 36.21
C THR A 53 21.97 19.37 36.54
N ASN A 54 22.34 18.61 35.53
CA ASN A 54 22.66 17.17 35.74
C ASN A 54 23.95 16.93 36.49
N ASN A 55 24.73 18.00 36.82
CA ASN A 55 25.97 17.84 37.56
C ASN A 55 26.17 19.00 38.55
N GLY A 56 25.20 19.19 39.43
CA GLY A 56 25.24 20.26 40.45
C GLY A 56 24.43 21.49 40.07
N ILE A 57 24.73 22.58 40.76
CA ILE A 57 24.02 23.87 40.64
C ILE A 57 25.02 24.98 40.30
N SER A 58 24.65 25.83 39.36
CA SER A 58 25.42 27.07 39.06
C SER A 58 24.65 28.30 39.56
N LEU A 59 25.39 29.23 40.11
CA LEU A 59 24.92 30.56 40.44
C LEU A 59 25.69 31.60 39.58
N TYR A 60 24.96 32.42 38.87
CA TYR A 60 25.51 33.59 38.18
C TYR A 60 25.13 34.85 38.91
N SER A 61 26.13 35.54 39.49
CA SER A 61 25.91 36.83 40.13
C SER A 61 25.86 37.94 39.05
N THR A 62 24.72 38.59 38.98
CA THR A 62 24.50 39.70 38.01
C THR A 62 25.27 40.93 38.35
N GLN A 63 25.55 41.15 39.65
CA GLN A 63 26.33 42.30 40.15
C GLN A 63 27.82 42.13 39.82
N THR A 64 28.41 40.99 40.16
CA THR A 64 29.84 40.72 39.97
C THR A 64 30.17 40.14 38.62
N LYS A 65 29.17 39.65 37.87
CA LYS A 65 29.30 38.94 36.62
C LYS A 65 30.16 37.67 36.75
N GLN A 66 30.14 37.04 37.91
CA GLN A 66 30.92 35.83 38.21
C GLN A 66 30.01 34.61 38.38
N TRP A 67 30.57 33.47 37.99
CA TRP A 67 29.93 32.18 38.19
C TRP A 67 30.45 31.48 39.42
N TYR A 68 29.53 30.84 40.13
CA TYR A 68 29.83 29.98 41.28
C TYR A 68 29.16 28.62 41.06
N SER A 69 29.78 27.56 41.54
CA SER A 69 29.29 26.19 41.29
C SER A 69 29.19 25.39 42.59
N PHE A 70 28.07 24.74 42.78
CA PHE A 70 27.83 23.80 43.91
C PHE A 70 27.86 22.37 43.33
N LEU A 71 29.08 21.81 43.17
CA LEU A 71 29.34 20.45 42.69
C LEU A 71 29.32 19.44 43.83
N SER A 72 29.52 19.87 45.06
CA SER A 72 29.58 19.04 46.24
C SER A 72 28.53 19.48 47.25
N VAL A 73 27.84 18.55 47.83
CA VAL A 73 26.89 18.82 48.88
C VAL A 73 27.28 18.05 50.17
N PHE A 74 26.93 18.62 51.29
CA PHE A 74 27.16 17.99 52.59
C PHE A 74 25.96 17.20 53.02
N ASP A 75 26.15 15.88 53.28
CA ASP A 75 25.15 14.99 53.78
C ASP A 75 25.70 14.29 55.03
N ASN A 76 25.11 14.59 56.21
CA ASN A 76 25.53 14.01 57.51
C ASN A 76 27.06 14.00 57.72
N GLY A 77 27.72 15.08 57.37
CA GLY A 77 29.17 15.24 57.51
C GLY A 77 30.03 14.65 56.38
N ASN A 78 29.39 13.97 55.43
CA ASN A 78 30.07 13.46 54.24
C ASN A 78 29.87 14.41 53.06
N VAL A 79 30.88 14.53 52.21
CA VAL A 79 30.82 15.29 50.96
C VAL A 79 30.47 14.34 49.82
N THR A 80 29.31 14.56 49.20
CA THR A 80 28.86 13.83 48.04
C THR A 80 28.96 14.70 46.80
N LYS A 81 29.18 14.10 45.63
CA LYS A 81 29.37 14.77 44.31
C LYS A 81 28.42 14.22 43.27
N ASN A 82 28.30 14.95 42.19
CA ASN A 82 27.55 14.50 40.97
C ASN A 82 26.05 14.31 41.23
N HIS A 83 25.42 15.25 41.89
CA HIS A 83 23.96 15.26 42.07
C HIS A 83 23.26 15.90 40.88
N VAL A 84 22.20 15.24 40.42
CA VAL A 84 21.25 15.79 39.42
C VAL A 84 20.17 16.56 40.18
N PHE A 85 20.04 17.84 39.88
CA PHE A 85 19.00 18.70 40.41
C PHE A 85 17.99 19.05 39.34
N ILE A 86 16.69 19.03 39.70
CA ILE A 86 15.58 19.16 38.73
C ILE A 86 14.53 20.23 39.14
N SER A 87 14.64 20.80 40.33
CA SER A 87 13.80 21.92 40.79
C SER A 87 14.56 22.84 41.71
N LEU A 88 14.17 24.12 41.74
CA LEU A 88 14.74 25.18 42.58
C LEU A 88 13.63 26.06 43.14
N CYS A 89 13.81 26.56 44.34
CA CYS A 89 12.98 27.57 44.93
C CYS A 89 13.71 28.41 45.96
N GLU A 90 13.61 29.73 45.90
CA GLU A 90 14.07 30.61 46.98
C GLU A 90 13.04 30.59 48.12
N VAL A 91 13.37 29.91 49.20
CA VAL A 91 12.45 29.75 50.35
C VAL A 91 12.49 30.96 51.29
N SER A 92 13.65 31.60 51.41
CA SER A 92 13.84 32.87 52.10
C SER A 92 15.05 33.60 51.48
N PRO A 93 15.21 34.94 51.68
CA PRO A 93 16.26 35.69 51.05
C PRO A 93 17.64 35.06 51.23
N GLY A 94 18.26 34.64 50.13
CA GLY A 94 19.55 33.96 50.07
C GLY A 94 19.58 32.49 50.50
N ILE A 95 18.42 31.87 50.73
CA ILE A 95 18.31 30.45 50.99
C ILE A 95 17.55 29.78 49.85
N ILE A 96 18.25 28.96 49.08
CA ILE A 96 17.68 28.25 47.96
C ILE A 96 17.50 26.77 48.30
N TRP A 97 16.33 26.26 48.02
CA TRP A 97 16.11 24.80 48.06
C TRP A 97 16.20 24.22 46.66
N ALA A 98 16.88 23.09 46.57
CA ALA A 98 17.08 22.39 45.35
C ALA A 98 16.58 20.95 45.46
N GLY A 99 15.69 20.56 44.58
CA GLY A 99 15.14 19.19 44.49
C GLY A 99 16.00 18.32 43.59
N GLY A 100 16.39 17.18 44.14
CA GLY A 100 17.21 16.20 43.42
C GLY A 100 16.39 15.18 42.64
N TYR A 101 16.99 14.61 41.61
CA TYR A 101 16.39 13.51 40.83
C TYR A 101 16.29 12.19 41.63
N SER A 102 17.25 11.94 42.52
CA SER A 102 17.26 10.71 43.35
C SER A 102 17.84 10.94 44.72
N SER A 103 17.95 12.18 45.13
CA SER A 103 18.71 12.59 46.33
C SER A 103 17.93 13.44 47.34
N GLY A 104 16.65 13.73 47.07
CA GLY A 104 15.82 14.52 47.98
C GLY A 104 16.04 16.03 47.87
N ILE A 105 15.83 16.79 48.97
CA ILE A 105 15.94 18.25 48.99
C ILE A 105 17.28 18.67 49.62
N TYR A 106 17.92 19.65 49.03
CA TYR A 106 19.12 20.30 49.55
C TYR A 106 18.85 21.77 49.76
N GLN A 107 19.35 22.29 50.86
CA GLN A 107 19.32 23.70 51.21
C GLN A 107 20.66 24.34 50.92
N ILE A 108 20.66 25.42 50.16
CA ILE A 108 21.84 26.17 49.80
C ILE A 108 21.77 27.53 50.49
N ASN A 109 22.79 27.83 51.24
CA ASN A 109 22.97 29.16 51.84
C ASN A 109 23.94 29.98 50.99
N LYS A 110 23.39 30.99 50.27
CA LYS A 110 24.16 31.87 49.37
C LYS A 110 25.31 32.58 50.10
N LYS A 111 25.08 33.11 51.28
CA LYS A 111 26.09 33.83 52.05
C LYS A 111 27.25 32.96 52.52
N GLN A 112 26.96 31.70 52.87
CA GLN A 112 27.94 30.73 53.32
C GLN A 112 28.56 29.95 52.16
N MET A 113 28.01 30.07 50.98
CA MET A 113 28.38 29.29 49.81
C MET A 113 28.38 27.80 50.10
N LYS A 114 27.40 27.30 50.84
CA LYS A 114 27.31 25.93 51.31
C LYS A 114 25.97 25.30 50.94
N ALA A 115 26.03 24.07 50.43
CA ALA A 115 24.86 23.26 50.17
C ALA A 115 24.83 22.09 51.12
N GLU A 116 23.72 21.89 51.81
CA GLU A 116 23.51 20.83 52.78
C GLU A 116 22.21 20.06 52.49
N PHE A 117 22.24 18.75 52.79
CA PHE A 117 21.03 17.94 52.69
C PHE A 117 19.99 18.42 53.72
N PHE A 118 18.79 18.66 53.25
CA PHE A 118 17.69 19.08 54.13
C PHE A 118 17.20 17.85 54.87
N THR A 119 17.60 17.71 56.14
CA THR A 119 17.16 16.71 57.06
C THR A 119 16.17 17.37 58.01
N PRO A 120 14.89 17.05 57.91
CA PRO A 120 13.95 17.53 58.92
C PRO A 120 14.27 16.89 60.27
N SER A 121 14.73 17.69 61.21
CA SER A 121 15.24 17.20 62.49
C SER A 121 14.12 16.74 63.48
N THR A 122 12.85 16.78 63.07
CA THR A 122 11.70 16.50 63.97
C THR A 122 10.50 15.92 63.23
N PHE A 123 10.68 14.77 62.54
CA PHE A 123 9.51 14.04 62.06
C PHE A 123 9.14 12.95 63.04
N SER A 124 8.02 13.11 63.68
CA SER A 124 7.40 12.11 64.55
C SER A 124 6.53 11.08 63.78
N ASP A 125 6.48 11.21 62.48
CA ASP A 125 5.58 10.37 61.65
C ASP A 125 6.40 9.40 60.79
N SER A 126 6.43 8.15 61.22
CA SER A 126 7.12 7.06 60.55
C SER A 126 6.53 6.68 59.16
N ASP A 127 5.40 7.28 58.80
CA ASP A 127 4.66 6.95 57.58
C ASP A 127 5.01 7.83 56.40
N ILE A 128 5.80 8.90 56.60
CA ILE A 128 6.21 9.77 55.48
C ILE A 128 7.44 9.17 54.80
N ARG A 129 7.24 8.43 53.72
CA ARG A 129 8.34 7.95 52.89
C ARG A 129 9.15 9.15 52.37
N PRO A 130 10.49 9.16 52.56
CA PRO A 130 11.31 10.21 51.98
C PRO A 130 11.23 10.12 50.48
N ASP A 131 10.62 11.13 49.85
CA ASP A 131 10.68 11.21 48.38
C ASP A 131 12.06 11.69 47.99
N LYS A 132 12.73 10.88 47.19
CA LYS A 132 14.06 11.21 46.68
C LYS A 132 14.00 11.94 45.33
N TYR A 133 12.88 11.84 44.63
CA TYR A 133 12.63 12.50 43.35
C TYR A 133 11.73 13.71 43.62
N ILE A 134 12.32 14.91 43.57
CA ILE A 134 11.62 16.16 43.85
C ILE A 134 11.50 16.97 42.56
N ARG A 135 10.36 16.81 41.89
CA ARG A 135 10.13 17.41 40.57
C ARG A 135 9.73 18.88 40.63
N SER A 136 8.93 19.26 41.62
CA SER A 136 8.48 20.63 41.81
C SER A 136 8.64 21.06 43.23
N ILE A 137 9.16 22.25 43.46
CA ILE A 137 9.22 22.96 44.76
C ILE A 137 8.74 24.37 44.52
N MET A 138 7.75 24.79 45.34
CA MET A 138 7.27 26.17 45.28
C MET A 138 7.01 26.71 46.69
N LYS A 139 7.02 28.04 46.79
CA LYS A 139 6.62 28.76 47.99
C LYS A 139 5.26 29.42 47.79
N ASP A 140 4.29 29.15 48.66
CA ASP A 140 2.99 29.78 48.59
C ASP A 140 2.99 31.19 49.17
N SER A 141 1.92 31.94 48.96
CA SER A 141 1.72 33.29 49.45
C SER A 141 1.75 33.38 50.99
N ALA A 142 1.42 32.31 51.70
CA ALA A 142 1.48 32.19 53.16
C ALA A 142 2.91 31.88 53.67
N GLY A 143 3.86 31.62 52.79
CA GLY A 143 5.23 31.30 53.11
C GLY A 143 5.55 29.84 53.36
N ASN A 144 4.58 28.91 53.15
CA ASN A 144 4.84 27.49 53.20
C ASN A 144 5.53 27.02 51.94
N ILE A 145 6.36 26.01 52.08
CA ILE A 145 7.02 25.38 50.95
C ILE A 145 6.27 24.09 50.57
N TRP A 146 5.92 23.99 49.31
CA TRP A 146 5.27 22.81 48.74
C TRP A 146 6.30 22.03 47.95
N SER A 147 6.33 20.71 48.10
CA SER A 147 7.19 19.85 47.32
C SER A 147 6.42 18.65 46.84
N GLY A 148 6.61 18.29 45.57
CA GLY A 148 6.03 17.15 44.91
C GLY A 148 7.01 16.42 43.98
N GLY A 149 6.76 15.15 43.83
CA GLY A 149 7.57 14.29 43.02
C GLY A 149 6.90 12.96 42.76
N TYR A 150 7.64 11.87 42.99
CA TYR A 150 7.07 10.55 42.70
C TYR A 150 6.00 10.11 43.67
N TYR A 151 6.16 10.48 44.95
CA TYR A 151 5.21 10.12 46.03
C TYR A 151 4.72 11.39 46.76
N ASN A 152 3.47 11.45 47.09
CA ASN A 152 2.82 12.41 47.95
C ASN A 152 3.22 13.89 47.81
N LEU A 153 2.25 14.74 47.84
CA LEU A 153 2.44 16.18 48.01
C LEU A 153 2.79 16.46 49.48
N LYS A 154 3.76 17.36 49.68
CA LYS A 154 4.17 17.79 51.04
C LYS A 154 4.12 19.30 51.15
N GLN A 155 3.54 19.78 52.21
CA GLN A 155 3.59 21.17 52.66
C GLN A 155 4.55 21.26 53.86
N ILE A 156 5.51 22.15 53.76
CA ILE A 156 6.56 22.34 54.76
C ILE A 156 6.43 23.75 55.34
N ASP A 157 6.02 23.86 56.59
CA ASP A 157 5.99 25.10 57.33
C ASP A 157 7.36 25.28 58.02
N ILE A 158 8.20 26.12 57.42
CA ILE A 158 9.56 26.38 57.95
C ILE A 158 9.50 27.05 59.30
N SER A 159 8.52 27.92 59.53
CA SER A 159 8.41 28.72 60.78
C SER A 159 8.04 27.84 61.95
N ARG A 160 7.20 26.86 61.74
CA ARG A 160 6.75 25.93 62.76
C ARG A 160 7.49 24.59 62.76
N LYS A 161 8.43 24.43 61.86
CA LYS A 161 9.18 23.17 61.64
C LYS A 161 8.27 21.93 61.46
N ASN A 162 7.11 22.15 60.83
CA ASN A 162 6.11 21.13 60.64
C ASN A 162 6.04 20.72 59.15
N ILE A 163 5.78 19.43 58.88
CA ILE A 163 5.47 18.93 57.56
C ILE A 163 4.14 18.23 57.60
N ARG A 164 3.28 18.62 56.66
CA ARG A 164 2.03 17.93 56.37
C ARG A 164 2.16 17.23 55.04
N ALA A 165 1.94 15.92 55.05
CA ALA A 165 1.86 15.14 53.82
C ALA A 165 0.38 15.00 53.38
N TYR A 166 0.17 15.09 52.07
CA TYR A 166 -1.11 14.87 51.43
C TYR A 166 -1.05 13.58 50.62
N PRO A 167 -1.52 12.45 51.21
CA PRO A 167 -1.47 11.16 50.49
C PRO A 167 -2.51 11.09 49.40
N GLY A 168 -2.30 10.22 48.38
CA GLY A 168 -3.28 9.94 47.33
C GLY A 168 -2.92 10.43 45.95
N LEU A 169 -1.89 11.29 45.81
CA LEU A 169 -1.36 11.71 44.53
C LEU A 169 0.05 11.18 44.32
N ASN A 170 0.29 10.66 43.13
CA ASN A 170 1.61 10.21 42.68
C ASN A 170 1.98 10.86 41.35
N GLY A 171 3.28 10.91 41.05
CA GLY A 171 3.75 11.42 39.80
C GLY A 171 3.48 12.91 39.58
N ILE A 172 3.69 13.71 40.63
CA ILE A 172 3.50 15.16 40.61
C ILE A 172 4.57 15.76 39.75
N THR A 173 4.15 16.54 38.75
CA THR A 173 5.00 17.16 37.79
C THR A 173 5.18 18.65 37.96
N ASP A 174 4.08 19.33 38.39
CA ASP A 174 4.11 20.76 38.66
C ASP A 174 3.10 21.14 39.72
N ILE A 175 3.38 22.22 40.46
CA ILE A 175 2.57 22.73 41.55
C ILE A 175 2.52 24.24 41.44
N ILE A 176 1.32 24.83 41.40
CA ILE A 176 1.14 26.28 41.45
C ILE A 176 0.00 26.65 42.40
N GLU A 177 0.12 27.81 43.00
CA GLU A 177 -0.95 28.34 43.87
C GLU A 177 -2.08 28.91 42.98
N LYS A 178 -3.34 28.46 43.24
CA LYS A 178 -4.52 29.06 42.64
C LYS A 178 -4.95 30.30 43.39
N ASP A 179 -5.08 30.18 44.69
CA ASP A 179 -5.48 31.21 45.62
C ASP A 179 -5.02 30.84 47.03
N GLU A 180 -5.33 31.67 48.04
CA GLU A 180 -4.94 31.40 49.44
C GLU A 180 -5.38 30.03 49.95
N LYS A 181 -6.48 29.49 49.42
CA LYS A 181 -7.06 28.22 49.88
C LYS A 181 -6.77 27.02 48.99
N HIS A 182 -6.44 27.23 47.73
CA HIS A 182 -6.34 26.15 46.77
C HIS A 182 -5.00 26.11 46.04
N MET A 183 -4.61 24.88 45.63
CA MET A 183 -3.45 24.63 44.83
C MET A 183 -3.83 23.85 43.56
N TRP A 184 -3.28 24.23 42.43
CA TRP A 184 -3.31 23.40 41.23
C TRP A 184 -2.15 22.40 41.25
N ILE A 185 -2.46 21.13 41.03
CA ILE A 185 -1.47 20.05 41.01
C ILE A 185 -1.54 19.35 39.67
N GLY A 186 -0.48 19.51 38.89
CA GLY A 186 -0.25 18.75 37.65
C GLY A 186 0.41 17.43 37.96
N THR A 187 -0.08 16.37 37.34
CA THR A 187 0.48 15.03 37.51
C THR A 187 0.68 14.32 36.17
N ALA A 188 1.32 13.17 36.22
CA ALA A 188 1.40 12.27 35.09
C ALA A 188 0.06 11.66 34.63
N THR A 189 -0.99 11.80 35.49
CA THR A 189 -2.31 11.19 35.27
C THR A 189 -3.45 12.21 35.23
N GLY A 190 -3.15 13.51 35.29
CA GLY A 190 -4.15 14.54 35.13
C GLY A 190 -3.95 15.75 36.04
N LEU A 191 -4.96 16.60 36.06
CA LEU A 191 -5.02 17.84 36.85
C LEU A 191 -5.87 17.63 38.08
N TYR A 192 -5.36 18.16 39.22
CA TYR A 192 -6.07 18.14 40.47
C TYR A 192 -6.09 19.54 41.11
N LEU A 193 -7.17 19.84 41.81
CA LEU A 193 -7.31 20.99 42.65
C LEU A 193 -7.28 20.50 44.14
N LEU A 194 -6.33 20.99 44.89
CA LEU A 194 -6.23 20.73 46.32
C LEU A 194 -6.86 21.86 47.12
N ASP A 195 -7.72 21.54 48.03
CA ASP A 195 -8.10 22.43 49.13
C ASP A 195 -7.06 22.29 50.27
N LYS A 196 -6.34 23.38 50.57
CA LYS A 196 -5.22 23.38 51.53
C LYS A 196 -5.69 23.11 52.96
N GLU A 197 -6.94 23.47 53.28
CA GLU A 197 -7.50 23.34 54.63
C GLU A 197 -8.01 21.92 54.89
N SER A 198 -8.89 21.42 54.03
CA SER A 198 -9.44 20.05 54.15
C SER A 198 -8.41 18.98 53.76
N GLY A 199 -7.53 19.27 52.81
CA GLY A 199 -6.59 18.33 52.25
C GLY A 199 -7.20 17.43 51.16
N GLU A 200 -8.40 17.75 50.71
CA GLU A 200 -9.09 16.96 49.68
C GLU A 200 -8.62 17.37 48.27
N PHE A 201 -8.50 16.36 47.39
CA PHE A 201 -8.19 16.55 46.02
C PHE A 201 -9.42 16.40 45.13
N GLN A 202 -9.69 17.41 44.33
CA GLN A 202 -10.70 17.34 43.29
C GLN A 202 -10.02 17.07 41.94
N TYR A 203 -10.36 15.97 41.30
CA TYR A 203 -9.90 15.68 39.92
C TYR A 203 -10.64 16.57 38.93
N ILE A 204 -9.89 17.17 37.99
CA ILE A 204 -10.44 17.98 36.89
C ILE A 204 -10.40 17.16 35.61
N SER A 205 -11.56 16.78 35.10
CA SER A 205 -11.67 16.01 33.84
C SER A 205 -11.35 16.89 32.68
N MET A 206 -10.29 16.52 31.91
CA MET A 206 -9.82 17.23 30.75
C MET A 206 -10.33 16.55 29.48
N PRO A 207 -10.61 17.28 28.38
CA PRO A 207 -11.11 16.74 27.11
C PRO A 207 -9.97 16.20 26.20
N ILE A 208 -9.06 15.40 26.76
CA ILE A 208 -7.88 14.86 26.08
C ILE A 208 -7.64 13.40 26.45
N GLU A 209 -6.89 12.68 25.60
CA GLU A 209 -6.56 11.26 25.82
C GLU A 209 -5.28 11.06 26.66
N SER A 210 -4.30 11.97 26.52
CA SER A 210 -3.03 11.91 27.26
C SER A 210 -3.02 12.97 28.35
N PHE A 211 -2.93 12.54 29.58
CA PHE A 211 -3.10 13.38 30.78
C PHE A 211 -1.79 13.85 31.43
N TYR A 212 -0.62 13.55 30.79
CA TYR A 212 0.66 13.95 31.36
C TYR A 212 0.85 15.47 31.26
N ILE A 213 0.84 16.16 32.41
CA ILE A 213 1.04 17.60 32.51
C ILE A 213 2.53 17.89 32.70
N ASN A 214 3.11 18.77 31.87
CA ASN A 214 4.49 19.19 31.98
C ASN A 214 4.66 20.52 32.76
N ALA A 215 3.73 21.45 32.56
CA ALA A 215 3.79 22.77 33.17
C ALA A 215 2.39 23.34 33.38
N LEU A 216 2.25 24.14 34.41
CA LEU A 216 1.07 24.90 34.74
C LEU A 216 1.41 26.38 34.86
N TYR A 217 0.51 27.24 34.40
CA TYR A 217 0.58 28.67 34.62
C TYR A 217 -0.82 29.23 34.79
N GLN A 218 -1.04 30.04 35.85
CA GLN A 218 -2.29 30.75 36.04
C GLN A 218 -2.08 32.23 35.77
N SER A 219 -2.87 32.77 34.87
CA SER A 219 -2.85 34.20 34.53
C SER A 219 -3.63 35.04 35.54
N ASP A 220 -3.39 36.35 35.53
CA ASP A 220 -4.02 37.29 36.44
C ASP A 220 -5.55 37.34 36.29
N ASN A 221 -6.07 37.00 35.11
CA ASN A 221 -7.51 36.91 34.85
C ASN A 221 -8.12 35.56 35.29
N GLY A 222 -7.36 34.71 35.99
CA GLY A 222 -7.82 33.44 36.55
C GLY A 222 -7.83 32.25 35.62
N LEU A 223 -7.46 32.40 34.35
CA LEU A 223 -7.34 31.29 33.42
C LEU A 223 -6.11 30.43 33.72
N LEU A 224 -6.29 29.11 33.71
CA LEU A 224 -5.22 28.14 33.88
C LEU A 224 -4.73 27.62 32.54
N TYR A 225 -3.47 27.87 32.23
CA TYR A 225 -2.77 27.32 31.05
C TYR A 225 -2.08 26.02 31.45
N ILE A 226 -2.33 24.96 30.69
CA ILE A 226 -1.86 23.60 30.95
C ILE A 226 -1.07 23.11 29.77
N GLY A 227 0.23 22.94 29.95
CA GLY A 227 1.14 22.35 28.97
C GLY A 227 1.22 20.84 29.15
N THR A 228 0.96 20.12 28.09
CA THR A 228 0.87 18.65 28.15
C THR A 228 1.95 17.98 27.32
N SER A 229 2.19 16.70 27.60
CA SER A 229 2.86 15.78 26.67
C SER A 229 1.86 15.25 25.66
N ASN A 230 2.13 15.45 24.37
CA ASN A 230 1.37 14.96 23.22
C ASN A 230 -0.04 15.53 22.97
N SER A 231 -0.61 16.34 23.89
CA SER A 231 -1.96 16.90 23.72
C SER A 231 -1.99 18.41 23.49
N GLY A 232 -0.84 19.10 23.46
CA GLY A 232 -0.78 20.54 23.21
C GLY A 232 -1.09 21.38 24.44
N LEU A 233 -1.66 22.56 24.21
CA LEU A 233 -2.04 23.56 25.22
C LEU A 233 -3.54 23.47 25.51
N LEU A 234 -3.90 23.33 26.78
CA LEU A 234 -5.27 23.58 27.25
C LEU A 234 -5.30 24.86 28.05
N ILE A 235 -6.37 25.60 27.89
CA ILE A 235 -6.70 26.77 28.71
C ILE A 235 -7.97 26.44 29.41
N TYR A 236 -7.92 26.42 30.74
CA TYR A 236 -9.06 26.06 31.60
C TYR A 236 -9.61 27.28 32.30
N ASP A 237 -10.88 27.53 32.08
CA ASP A 237 -11.65 28.50 32.85
C ASP A 237 -12.37 27.76 33.99
N TYR A 238 -11.91 27.99 35.20
CA TYR A 238 -12.46 27.31 36.38
C TYR A 238 -13.88 27.76 36.72
N GLU A 239 -14.23 29.02 36.47
CA GLU A 239 -15.53 29.56 36.76
C GLU A 239 -16.61 29.02 35.82
N ASN A 240 -16.30 28.99 34.54
CA ASN A 240 -17.20 28.50 33.50
C ASN A 240 -17.06 26.98 33.26
N LYS A 241 -16.11 26.33 33.91
CA LYS A 241 -15.78 24.89 33.73
C LYS A 241 -15.57 24.50 32.27
N SER A 242 -14.95 25.38 31.49
CA SER A 242 -14.75 25.22 30.07
C SER A 242 -13.27 25.13 29.72
N PHE A 243 -12.96 24.38 28.66
CA PHE A 243 -11.63 24.22 28.11
C PHE A 243 -11.55 24.78 26.70
N GLU A 244 -10.51 25.54 26.41
CA GLU A 244 -10.01 25.74 25.02
C GLU A 244 -8.83 24.81 24.82
N HIS A 245 -8.77 24.13 23.66
CA HIS A 245 -7.73 23.15 23.37
C HIS A 245 -7.03 23.49 22.06
N PHE A 246 -5.73 23.74 22.15
CA PHE A 246 -4.85 24.08 21.04
C PHE A 246 -3.82 22.99 20.81
N HIS A 247 -3.76 22.47 19.59
CA HIS A 247 -2.82 21.44 19.18
C HIS A 247 -2.40 21.66 17.70
N LYS A 248 -1.34 21.01 17.28
CA LYS A 248 -0.72 21.21 15.93
C LYS A 248 -1.70 21.07 14.75
N ASP A 249 -2.82 20.36 14.91
CA ASP A 249 -3.77 20.14 13.83
C ASP A 249 -4.86 21.22 13.75
N ASN A 250 -5.05 22.03 14.81
CA ASN A 250 -6.05 23.11 14.84
C ASN A 250 -5.46 24.53 15.00
N CYS A 251 -4.18 24.63 15.28
CA CYS A 251 -3.50 25.93 15.43
C CYS A 251 -2.04 25.84 14.93
N PRO A 252 -1.31 26.96 14.78
CA PRO A 252 0.06 26.98 14.31
C PRO A 252 1.12 26.34 15.22
N LEU A 253 0.78 25.68 16.30
CA LEU A 253 1.74 24.96 17.13
C LEU A 253 2.52 23.93 16.31
N ILE A 254 3.85 23.92 16.47
CA ILE A 254 4.74 22.99 15.77
C ILE A 254 4.75 21.62 16.45
N SER A 255 4.65 21.59 17.78
CA SER A 255 4.61 20.35 18.56
C SER A 255 3.49 20.39 19.61
N ASN A 256 2.93 19.21 19.89
CA ASN A 256 1.98 19.03 20.98
C ASN A 256 2.65 18.82 22.36
N ASN A 257 4.00 18.75 22.40
CA ASN A 257 4.77 18.66 23.62
C ASN A 257 5.10 20.05 24.11
N ILE A 258 4.46 20.52 25.16
CA ILE A 258 4.71 21.79 25.81
C ILE A 258 5.43 21.55 27.12
N TYR A 259 6.63 22.13 27.28
CA TYR A 259 7.51 21.86 28.41
C TYR A 259 7.49 22.94 29.47
N THR A 260 7.41 24.21 29.07
CA THR A 260 7.42 25.37 29.98
C THR A 260 6.42 26.40 29.51
N ILE A 261 5.74 27.02 30.41
CA ILE A 261 4.79 28.12 30.18
C ILE A 261 5.26 29.32 31.02
N LEU A 262 5.49 30.46 30.38
CA LEU A 262 5.80 31.71 31.03
C LEU A 262 4.89 32.81 30.47
N SER A 263 4.67 33.88 31.22
CA SER A 263 3.93 35.05 30.73
C SER A 263 4.75 36.30 30.95
N ASP A 264 4.64 37.26 30.05
CA ASP A 264 5.20 38.59 30.20
C ASP A 264 4.19 39.58 30.85
N GLU A 265 4.63 40.81 31.00
CA GLU A 265 3.81 41.89 31.58
C GLU A 265 2.60 42.26 30.69
N ASP A 266 2.65 41.96 29.38
CA ASP A 266 1.57 42.18 28.41
C ASP A 266 0.58 40.99 28.36
N GLN A 267 0.74 40.00 29.24
CA GLN A 267 -0.03 38.74 29.31
C GLN A 267 0.10 37.89 28.04
N SER A 268 1.17 38.07 27.23
CA SER A 268 1.50 37.12 26.19
C SER A 268 2.14 35.87 26.83
N ILE A 269 1.81 34.72 26.27
CA ILE A 269 2.23 33.43 26.81
C ILE A 269 3.34 32.85 25.97
N LEU A 270 4.51 32.67 26.59
CA LEU A 270 5.61 31.96 25.97
C LEU A 270 5.57 30.49 26.33
N LEU A 271 5.59 29.66 25.29
CA LEU A 271 5.62 28.20 25.39
C LEU A 271 6.96 27.69 24.86
N SER A 272 7.65 26.87 25.64
CA SER A 272 8.72 26.04 25.06
C SER A 272 8.14 24.69 24.63
N THR A 273 8.47 24.27 23.42
CA THR A 273 7.99 23.01 22.84
C THR A 273 9.15 22.13 22.44
N GLU A 274 8.88 20.97 21.89
CA GLU A 274 9.92 20.03 21.47
C GLU A 274 10.90 20.62 20.44
N ASN A 275 10.40 21.43 19.51
CA ASN A 275 11.22 21.92 18.38
C ASN A 275 11.13 23.44 18.20
N SER A 276 10.49 24.17 19.12
CA SER A 276 10.30 25.61 18.96
C SER A 276 10.07 26.32 20.30
N LEU A 277 10.24 27.62 20.26
CA LEU A 277 9.58 28.54 21.18
C LEU A 277 8.34 29.10 20.49
N THR A 278 7.26 29.24 21.21
CA THR A 278 6.00 29.73 20.66
C THR A 278 5.45 30.81 21.56
N SER A 279 5.23 32.00 21.04
CA SER A 279 4.45 33.05 21.74
C SER A 279 3.00 32.92 21.35
N TYR A 280 2.13 32.90 22.33
CA TYR A 280 0.69 32.95 22.16
C TYR A 280 0.15 34.26 22.70
N TYR A 281 -0.59 34.98 21.87
CA TYR A 281 -1.24 36.24 22.21
C TYR A 281 -2.75 35.97 22.44
N PRO A 282 -3.21 35.91 23.71
CA PRO A 282 -4.59 35.49 24.01
C PRO A 282 -5.66 36.43 23.43
N SER A 283 -5.38 37.74 23.38
CA SER A 283 -6.32 38.76 22.87
C SER A 283 -6.63 38.57 21.38
N GLU A 284 -5.68 38.12 20.60
CA GLU A 284 -5.77 37.95 19.16
C GLU A 284 -5.94 36.48 18.75
N LYS A 285 -5.69 35.55 19.69
CA LYS A 285 -5.58 34.09 19.47
C LYS A 285 -4.55 33.72 18.42
N VAL A 286 -3.43 34.44 18.38
CA VAL A 286 -2.34 34.29 17.44
C VAL A 286 -1.16 33.57 18.08
N PHE A 287 -0.54 32.65 17.30
CA PHE A 287 0.66 31.94 17.69
C PHE A 287 1.83 32.34 16.77
N HIS A 288 2.96 32.67 17.36
CA HIS A 288 4.21 32.90 16.64
C HIS A 288 5.25 31.92 17.11
N ASN A 289 5.91 31.23 16.16
CA ASN A 289 6.91 30.22 16.47
C ASN A 289 8.30 30.73 16.16
N TRP A 290 9.26 30.36 16.96
CA TRP A 290 10.68 30.57 16.72
C TRP A 290 11.40 29.24 16.76
N THR A 291 12.04 28.88 15.67
CA THR A 291 12.65 27.58 15.44
C THR A 291 14.16 27.67 15.24
N LYS A 292 14.83 26.54 15.19
CA LYS A 292 16.25 26.43 14.85
C LYS A 292 16.59 27.07 13.49
N GLU A 293 15.66 26.98 12.55
CA GLU A 293 15.79 27.57 11.23
C GLU A 293 15.77 29.10 11.26
N GLN A 294 15.11 29.68 12.26
CA GLN A 294 15.10 31.11 12.52
C GLN A 294 16.26 31.55 13.43
N GLY A 295 17.21 30.66 13.70
CA GLY A 295 18.41 30.93 14.46
C GLY A 295 18.37 30.55 15.93
N LEU A 296 17.31 29.88 16.39
CA LEU A 296 17.29 29.27 17.71
C LEU A 296 18.35 28.17 17.80
N LYS A 297 19.23 28.24 18.80
CA LYS A 297 20.39 27.33 18.92
C LYS A 297 20.02 25.97 19.50
N SER A 298 19.08 25.94 20.45
CA SER A 298 18.57 24.72 21.03
C SER A 298 17.09 24.59 20.73
N ASP A 299 16.68 23.40 20.42
CA ASP A 299 15.30 22.99 20.18
C ASP A 299 14.79 21.93 21.19
N HIS A 300 15.65 21.56 22.15
CA HIS A 300 15.34 20.56 23.17
C HIS A 300 15.26 21.19 24.56
N PHE A 301 14.11 21.81 24.85
CA PHE A 301 13.88 22.46 26.14
C PHE A 301 13.49 21.44 27.21
N ASN A 302 13.84 21.76 28.47
CA ASN A 302 13.47 20.95 29.61
C ASN A 302 12.14 21.44 30.23
N SER A 303 11.34 20.49 30.76
CA SER A 303 10.04 20.82 31.36
C SER A 303 10.22 21.65 32.63
N ALA A 304 9.39 22.67 32.78
CA ALA A 304 9.40 23.62 33.88
C ALA A 304 10.77 24.30 34.11
N SER A 305 11.59 24.42 33.03
CA SER A 305 12.93 25.03 33.09
C SER A 305 12.93 26.39 32.42
N GLY A 306 12.45 27.40 33.12
CA GLY A 306 12.43 28.75 32.61
C GLY A 306 12.00 29.77 33.66
N VAL A 307 12.39 31.04 33.43
CA VAL A 307 12.03 32.17 34.27
C VAL A 307 11.92 33.44 33.42
N LEU A 308 10.92 34.28 33.76
CA LEU A 308 10.88 35.67 33.34
C LEU A 308 11.63 36.48 34.38
N ARG A 309 12.67 37.16 33.94
CA ARG A 309 13.50 38.04 34.76
C ARG A 309 12.81 39.37 35.03
N LYS A 310 13.17 40.02 36.14
CA LYS A 310 12.74 41.39 36.49
C LYS A 310 13.12 42.45 35.42
N ASN A 311 14.07 42.14 34.55
CA ASN A 311 14.46 43.03 33.45
C ASN A 311 13.67 42.80 32.15
N GLY A 312 12.67 41.92 32.13
CA GLY A 312 11.83 41.57 30.98
C GLY A 312 12.41 40.52 30.06
N ASN A 313 13.62 39.98 30.36
CA ASN A 313 14.17 38.87 29.58
C ASN A 313 13.61 37.54 30.03
N PHE A 314 13.38 36.67 29.07
CA PHE A 314 13.13 35.24 29.31
C PHE A 314 14.44 34.47 29.36
N ILE A 315 14.54 33.53 30.28
CA ILE A 315 15.60 32.51 30.26
C ILE A 315 14.95 31.14 30.23
N LEU A 316 15.35 30.29 29.31
CA LEU A 316 14.87 28.92 29.17
C LEU A 316 16.02 27.93 29.17
N GLY A 317 15.89 26.88 29.96
CA GLY A 317 16.85 25.79 30.05
C GLY A 317 16.58 24.71 29.01
N SER A 318 17.64 24.17 28.49
CA SER A 318 17.62 23.11 27.49
C SER A 318 18.62 22.01 27.81
N THR A 319 18.71 21.00 26.96
CA THR A 319 19.75 19.98 27.01
C THR A 319 21.14 20.50 26.62
N ASP A 320 21.19 21.65 25.95
CA ASP A 320 22.40 22.25 25.36
C ASP A 320 22.81 23.57 26.03
N GLY A 321 22.35 23.83 27.24
CA GLY A 321 22.56 25.07 27.97
C GLY A 321 21.28 25.83 28.24
N ALA A 322 21.38 27.14 28.43
CA ALA A 322 20.23 28.02 28.56
C ALA A 322 20.30 29.17 27.56
N ILE A 323 19.14 29.65 27.14
CA ILE A 323 19.04 30.80 26.26
C ILE A 323 18.35 31.95 27.00
N GLU A 324 18.95 33.16 26.94
CA GLU A 324 18.36 34.39 27.44
C GLU A 324 18.03 35.33 26.27
N PHE A 325 16.82 35.84 26.23
CA PHE A 325 16.34 36.71 25.17
C PHE A 325 15.19 37.61 25.64
N HIS A 326 14.99 38.73 24.94
CA HIS A 326 13.85 39.62 25.13
C HIS A 326 12.71 39.23 24.18
N LYS A 327 11.45 39.42 24.60
CA LYS A 327 10.26 39.06 23.79
C LYS A 327 10.27 39.68 22.38
N ASP A 328 10.78 40.89 22.22
CA ASP A 328 10.83 41.58 20.94
C ASP A 328 11.60 40.80 19.84
N MET A 329 12.38 39.81 20.24
CA MET A 329 13.09 38.93 19.32
C MET A 329 12.19 37.92 18.62
N MET A 330 11.01 37.69 19.16
CA MET A 330 10.02 36.78 18.60
C MET A 330 8.95 37.47 17.74
N ILE A 331 9.08 38.80 17.53
CA ILE A 331 8.12 39.55 16.72
C ILE A 331 8.28 39.15 15.26
N PRO A 332 7.14 38.81 14.56
CA PRO A 332 7.16 38.47 13.14
C PRO A 332 7.75 39.60 12.29
N ARG A 333 8.63 39.28 11.38
CA ARG A 333 9.22 40.25 10.45
C ARG A 333 8.51 40.17 9.11
N ASN A 334 8.34 41.33 8.45
CA ASN A 334 7.82 41.38 7.08
C ASN A 334 8.89 40.82 6.12
N TYR A 335 8.63 39.69 5.53
CA TYR A 335 9.50 39.07 4.54
C TYR A 335 9.17 39.58 3.15
N LYS A 336 10.21 40.02 2.43
CA LYS A 336 10.13 40.20 0.97
C LYS A 336 10.57 38.87 0.33
N PHE A 337 9.71 38.22 -0.41
CA PHE A 337 10.07 37.04 -1.16
C PHE A 337 9.23 37.02 -2.46
N GLN A 338 9.68 36.20 -3.38
CA GLN A 338 8.97 35.94 -4.63
C GLN A 338 8.79 34.43 -4.79
N MET A 339 7.58 34.00 -4.93
CA MET A 339 7.26 32.60 -5.23
C MET A 339 7.47 32.31 -6.71
N ILE A 340 8.16 31.23 -7.03
CA ILE A 340 8.46 30.83 -8.40
C ILE A 340 8.09 29.36 -8.64
N PHE A 341 7.71 29.05 -9.89
CA PHE A 341 7.67 27.70 -10.38
C PHE A 341 9.06 27.36 -10.93
N SER A 342 9.76 26.41 -10.31
CA SER A 342 11.20 26.21 -10.55
C SER A 342 11.55 24.97 -11.37
N ASP A 343 10.68 23.99 -11.46
CA ASP A 343 10.99 22.72 -12.13
C ASP A 343 9.70 22.04 -12.60
N LEU A 344 9.61 21.80 -13.90
CA LEU A 344 8.56 20.97 -14.48
C LEU A 344 9.17 19.63 -14.89
N ARG A 345 8.58 18.53 -14.42
CA ARG A 345 8.93 17.18 -14.85
C ARG A 345 7.73 16.49 -15.50
N VAL A 346 7.99 15.95 -16.66
CA VAL A 346 7.02 15.08 -17.36
C VAL A 346 7.61 13.67 -17.38
N PHE A 347 6.86 12.67 -16.91
CA PHE A 347 7.37 11.30 -16.72
C PHE A 347 8.67 11.22 -15.92
N TYR A 348 8.74 12.02 -14.82
CA TYR A 348 9.90 12.11 -13.92
C TYR A 348 11.18 12.73 -14.53
N GLN A 349 11.14 13.15 -15.80
CA GLN A 349 12.24 13.85 -16.46
C GLN A 349 11.98 15.35 -16.49
N THR A 350 12.96 16.14 -16.06
CA THR A 350 12.90 17.61 -16.16
C THR A 350 12.85 18.00 -17.64
N VAL A 351 11.97 18.93 -17.97
CA VAL A 351 11.77 19.43 -19.33
C VAL A 351 11.98 20.94 -19.37
N TYR A 352 12.68 21.40 -20.42
CA TYR A 352 12.98 22.80 -20.65
C TYR A 352 12.33 23.29 -21.96
N PRO A 353 12.19 24.62 -22.11
CA PRO A 353 11.77 25.19 -23.39
C PRO A 353 12.74 24.78 -24.53
N GLY A 354 12.18 24.30 -25.62
CA GLY A 354 12.96 23.86 -26.78
C GLY A 354 13.36 22.37 -26.78
N ASP A 355 13.16 21.63 -25.71
CA ASP A 355 13.35 20.17 -25.71
C ASP A 355 12.34 19.49 -26.62
N GLU A 356 12.71 18.38 -27.26
CA GLU A 356 11.82 17.61 -28.12
C GLU A 356 10.64 17.07 -27.31
N GLY A 357 9.44 17.47 -27.69
CA GLY A 357 8.20 17.09 -27.00
C GLY A 357 7.91 17.84 -25.69
N SER A 358 8.68 18.87 -25.36
CA SER A 358 8.41 19.76 -24.24
C SER A 358 7.06 20.47 -24.40
N PRO A 359 6.28 20.58 -23.34
CA PRO A 359 5.07 21.40 -23.33
C PRO A 359 5.35 22.90 -23.10
N LEU A 360 6.63 23.27 -22.89
CA LEU A 360 7.05 24.64 -22.57
C LEU A 360 7.52 25.40 -23.82
N GLU A 361 6.92 26.56 -24.03
CA GLU A 361 7.39 27.54 -25.04
C GLU A 361 8.36 28.56 -24.41
N VAL A 362 8.14 28.90 -23.15
CA VAL A 362 8.96 29.78 -22.30
C VAL A 362 9.23 29.08 -20.98
N ASP A 363 10.03 29.71 -20.12
CA ASP A 363 10.28 29.17 -18.77
C ASP A 363 8.97 28.90 -18.02
N ILE A 364 9.00 27.85 -17.19
CA ILE A 364 7.81 27.44 -16.44
C ILE A 364 7.27 28.56 -15.52
N ASP A 365 8.14 29.42 -15.00
CA ASP A 365 7.75 30.54 -14.15
C ASP A 365 7.00 31.64 -14.92
N GLU A 366 7.27 31.80 -16.20
CA GLU A 366 6.60 32.75 -17.10
C GLU A 366 5.35 32.15 -17.77
N THR A 367 5.18 30.82 -17.66
CA THR A 367 4.08 30.11 -18.29
C THR A 367 2.78 30.31 -17.53
N LYS A 368 1.80 30.99 -18.15
CA LYS A 368 0.46 31.19 -17.56
C LYS A 368 -0.48 30.00 -17.81
N VAL A 369 -0.31 29.34 -18.94
CA VAL A 369 -1.15 28.18 -19.33
C VAL A 369 -0.24 27.04 -19.74
N LEU A 370 -0.16 26.02 -18.91
CA LEU A 370 0.58 24.79 -19.20
C LEU A 370 -0.28 23.86 -20.06
N LYS A 371 0.08 23.70 -21.34
CA LYS A 371 -0.61 22.81 -22.27
C LYS A 371 0.07 21.47 -22.35
N LEU A 372 -0.59 20.42 -21.85
CA LEU A 372 -0.09 19.05 -21.85
C LEU A 372 -0.87 18.19 -22.86
N LYS A 373 -0.17 17.36 -23.59
CA LYS A 373 -0.80 16.32 -24.42
C LYS A 373 -1.49 15.29 -23.53
N TYR A 374 -2.48 14.59 -24.04
CA TYR A 374 -3.21 13.55 -23.29
C TYR A 374 -2.32 12.46 -22.68
N ASN A 375 -1.18 12.18 -23.29
CA ASN A 375 -0.19 11.22 -22.79
C ASN A 375 0.82 11.82 -21.83
N GLN A 376 0.82 13.15 -21.61
CA GLN A 376 1.68 13.84 -20.63
C GLN A 376 0.95 14.09 -19.31
N ASN A 377 0.04 13.22 -18.92
CA ASN A 377 -0.83 13.32 -17.74
C ASN A 377 -0.16 12.89 -16.41
N ILE A 378 1.11 12.53 -16.47
CA ILE A 378 1.98 12.28 -15.30
C ILE A 378 3.05 13.35 -15.30
N PHE A 379 2.91 14.32 -14.42
CA PHE A 379 3.87 15.41 -14.30
C PHE A 379 3.98 15.90 -12.88
N SER A 380 5.05 16.59 -12.58
CA SER A 380 5.26 17.25 -11.30
C SER A 380 5.80 18.66 -11.49
N LEU A 381 5.36 19.54 -10.61
CA LEU A 381 5.73 20.92 -10.59
C LEU A 381 6.35 21.25 -9.23
N ARG A 382 7.55 21.83 -9.23
CA ARG A 382 8.19 22.28 -8.01
C ARG A 382 7.93 23.78 -7.81
N ILE A 383 7.51 24.09 -6.60
CA ILE A 383 7.35 25.46 -6.14
C ILE A 383 8.53 25.80 -5.25
N SER A 384 9.11 26.94 -5.45
CA SER A 384 10.21 27.47 -4.65
C SER A 384 10.00 28.95 -4.37
N SER A 385 10.70 29.49 -3.41
CA SER A 385 10.72 30.93 -3.17
C SER A 385 12.14 31.48 -3.26
N ILE A 386 12.27 32.66 -3.81
CA ILE A 386 13.52 33.43 -3.75
C ILE A 386 13.51 34.21 -2.43
N ASN A 387 13.93 33.54 -1.38
CA ASN A 387 14.13 34.11 -0.07
C ASN A 387 15.41 33.53 0.52
N TYR A 388 16.48 34.33 0.53
CA TYR A 388 17.78 33.90 1.04
C TYR A 388 17.94 34.15 2.55
N ASP A 389 17.04 34.92 3.14
CA ASP A 389 17.14 35.28 4.57
C ASP A 389 16.46 34.20 5.43
N TYR A 390 15.29 33.71 5.01
CA TYR A 390 14.49 32.79 5.80
C TYR A 390 13.77 31.74 4.91
N PRO A 391 14.52 30.91 4.19
CA PRO A 391 13.92 29.95 3.24
C PRO A 391 13.01 28.92 3.92
N SER A 392 13.23 28.66 5.20
CA SER A 392 12.50 27.66 5.98
C SER A 392 11.22 28.18 6.64
N LEU A 393 10.97 29.47 6.61
CA LEU A 393 9.80 30.09 7.21
C LEU A 393 8.57 30.13 6.32
N ILE A 394 8.71 29.63 5.09
CA ILE A 394 7.63 29.59 4.12
C ILE A 394 7.13 28.16 3.98
N LEU A 395 5.86 28.01 4.11
CA LEU A 395 5.14 26.76 3.80
C LEU A 395 4.30 26.99 2.56
N TYR A 396 4.20 25.97 1.72
CA TYR A 396 3.39 26.01 0.52
C TYR A 396 2.18 25.11 0.69
N SER A 397 1.04 25.61 0.22
CA SER A 397 -0.19 24.84 0.12
C SER A 397 -0.79 25.09 -1.25
N TRP A 398 -1.35 24.08 -1.85
CA TRP A 398 -1.89 24.15 -3.20
C TRP A 398 -3.25 23.50 -3.27
N LYS A 399 -4.03 23.87 -4.28
CA LYS A 399 -5.26 23.20 -4.70
C LYS A 399 -5.33 23.19 -6.22
N LEU A 400 -6.02 22.21 -6.76
CA LEU A 400 -6.26 22.09 -8.21
C LEU A 400 -7.77 22.20 -8.46
N GLU A 401 -8.21 23.39 -8.81
CA GLU A 401 -9.63 23.62 -9.15
C GLU A 401 -10.02 22.80 -10.39
N GLY A 402 -11.16 22.15 -10.31
CA GLY A 402 -11.61 21.17 -11.31
C GLY A 402 -11.21 19.72 -11.02
N PHE A 403 -10.40 19.49 -9.98
CA PHE A 403 -10.05 18.15 -9.54
C PHE A 403 -10.28 17.95 -8.02
N TYR A 404 -9.79 18.88 -7.21
CA TYR A 404 -9.95 18.88 -5.76
C TYR A 404 -9.97 20.32 -5.24
N ASP A 405 -11.06 20.73 -4.62
CA ASP A 405 -11.25 22.13 -4.18
C ASP A 405 -10.65 22.44 -2.79
N GLY A 406 -10.16 21.43 -2.08
CA GLY A 406 -9.50 21.58 -0.80
C GLY A 406 -8.04 22.01 -0.94
N TRP A 407 -7.56 22.82 0.02
CA TRP A 407 -6.14 23.11 0.13
C TRP A 407 -5.36 21.91 0.66
N SER A 408 -4.19 21.64 0.08
CA SER A 408 -3.25 20.64 0.59
C SER A 408 -2.74 21.01 1.98
N ARG A 409 -2.21 20.05 2.73
CA ARG A 409 -1.45 20.37 3.95
C ARG A 409 -0.24 21.21 3.59
N PRO A 410 0.04 22.27 4.39
CA PRO A 410 1.23 23.10 4.16
C PRO A 410 2.52 22.31 4.36
N GLU A 411 3.42 22.37 3.38
CA GLU A 411 4.71 21.68 3.39
C GLU A 411 5.86 22.65 3.02
N LYS A 412 7.09 22.36 3.49
CA LYS A 412 8.28 23.20 3.21
C LYS A 412 8.81 22.99 1.80
N ASP A 413 8.87 21.76 1.32
CA ASP A 413 9.29 21.41 -0.05
C ASP A 413 8.04 21.04 -0.86
N CYS A 414 7.60 21.95 -1.66
CA CYS A 414 6.38 21.77 -2.44
C CYS A 414 6.72 21.20 -3.82
N LEU A 415 6.75 19.88 -3.92
CA LEU A 415 6.75 19.17 -5.18
C LEU A 415 5.36 18.58 -5.42
N ILE A 416 4.56 19.28 -6.20
CA ILE A 416 3.21 18.85 -6.57
C ILE A 416 3.34 17.76 -7.63
N ARG A 417 2.75 16.60 -7.38
CA ARG A 417 2.77 15.46 -8.30
C ARG A 417 1.35 15.14 -8.74
N PHE A 418 1.16 15.13 -10.03
CA PHE A 418 -0.08 14.72 -10.65
C PHE A 418 0.12 13.40 -11.38
N THR A 419 -0.70 12.43 -11.08
CA THR A 419 -0.68 11.14 -11.73
C THR A 419 -2.03 10.88 -12.37
N ASN A 420 -2.01 10.65 -13.68
CA ASN A 420 -3.18 10.26 -14.45
C ASN A 420 -4.36 11.25 -14.37
N LEU A 421 -4.08 12.56 -14.50
CA LEU A 421 -5.12 13.56 -14.63
C LEU A 421 -5.91 13.34 -15.93
N ASN A 422 -7.22 13.46 -15.83
CA ASN A 422 -8.10 13.36 -17.01
C ASN A 422 -7.90 14.56 -17.96
N PRO A 423 -8.13 14.38 -19.26
CA PRO A 423 -8.21 15.52 -20.18
C PRO A 423 -9.22 16.56 -19.71
N GLY A 424 -8.80 17.82 -19.69
CA GLY A 424 -9.64 18.90 -19.20
C GLY A 424 -8.86 20.18 -18.94
N LYS A 425 -9.55 21.15 -18.34
CA LYS A 425 -8.99 22.42 -17.90
C LYS A 425 -9.02 22.45 -16.39
N TYR A 426 -7.89 22.82 -15.80
CA TYR A 426 -7.68 22.92 -14.36
C TYR A 426 -6.99 24.24 -14.05
N THR A 427 -7.23 24.81 -12.89
CA THR A 427 -6.47 25.95 -12.38
C THR A 427 -5.75 25.51 -11.11
N LEU A 428 -4.43 25.44 -11.20
CA LEU A 428 -3.57 25.21 -10.04
C LEU A 428 -3.41 26.54 -9.30
N ARG A 429 -3.89 26.57 -8.06
CA ARG A 429 -3.61 27.69 -7.15
C ARG A 429 -2.61 27.26 -6.10
N VAL A 430 -1.59 28.05 -5.91
CA VAL A 430 -0.54 27.84 -4.92
C VAL A 430 -0.48 29.08 -4.04
N ARG A 431 -0.40 28.85 -2.75
CA ARG A 431 -0.19 29.92 -1.78
C ARG A 431 1.04 29.63 -0.93
N ALA A 432 1.83 30.63 -0.72
CA ALA A 432 2.86 30.66 0.29
C ALA A 432 2.27 31.21 1.58
N ILE A 433 2.45 30.50 2.67
CA ILE A 433 1.94 30.88 3.99
C ILE A 433 3.08 30.93 4.99
N SER A 434 2.95 31.78 5.99
CA SER A 434 3.92 31.83 7.06
C SER A 434 3.92 30.54 7.86
N SER A 435 5.11 30.01 8.15
CA SER A 435 5.24 28.88 9.09
C SER A 435 4.96 29.30 10.54
N GLU A 436 5.06 30.59 10.82
CA GLU A 436 4.83 31.17 12.13
C GLU A 436 3.33 31.29 12.44
N ASP A 437 2.57 31.81 11.48
CA ASP A 437 1.10 31.80 11.53
C ASP A 437 0.51 31.31 10.21
N ARG A 438 0.02 30.12 10.21
CA ARG A 438 -0.55 29.47 9.01
C ARG A 438 -1.79 30.17 8.45
N ARG A 439 -2.35 31.17 9.14
CA ARG A 439 -3.45 31.99 8.62
C ARG A 439 -2.97 33.12 7.75
N ILE A 440 -1.69 33.50 7.82
CA ILE A 440 -1.10 34.56 7.03
C ILE A 440 -0.69 34.01 5.67
N VAL A 441 -1.40 34.42 4.64
CA VAL A 441 -1.04 34.16 3.25
C VAL A 441 -0.06 35.26 2.83
N LEU A 442 1.16 34.87 2.47
CA LEU A 442 2.23 35.78 2.10
C LEU A 442 2.17 36.13 0.60
N GLU A 443 1.89 35.16 -0.24
CA GLU A 443 1.72 35.31 -1.67
C GLU A 443 0.82 34.19 -2.21
N GLU A 444 0.06 34.50 -3.27
CA GLU A 444 -0.74 33.52 -4.01
C GLU A 444 -0.45 33.64 -5.49
N ARG A 445 -0.25 32.50 -6.16
CA ARG A 445 -0.08 32.42 -7.62
C ARG A 445 -0.99 31.34 -8.17
N ASP A 446 -1.44 31.56 -9.41
CA ASP A 446 -2.21 30.59 -10.16
C ASP A 446 -1.56 30.26 -11.50
N MET A 447 -1.86 29.08 -12.00
CA MET A 447 -1.44 28.59 -13.31
C MET A 447 -2.55 27.73 -13.89
N ASP A 448 -2.95 28.03 -15.10
CA ASP A 448 -3.90 27.20 -15.83
C ASP A 448 -3.21 25.96 -16.42
N ILE A 449 -3.79 24.80 -16.22
CA ILE A 449 -3.30 23.54 -16.75
C ILE A 449 -4.35 22.98 -17.69
N MET A 450 -4.00 22.77 -18.95
CA MET A 450 -4.88 22.23 -19.97
C MET A 450 -4.32 20.91 -20.50
N ILE A 451 -5.03 19.81 -20.22
CA ILE A 451 -4.70 18.50 -20.77
C ILE A 451 -5.57 18.26 -21.99
N GLU A 452 -4.95 18.10 -23.14
CA GLU A 452 -5.64 17.85 -24.40
C GLU A 452 -6.38 16.51 -24.37
N GLN A 453 -7.50 16.46 -25.05
CA GLN A 453 -8.23 15.21 -25.21
C GLN A 453 -7.49 14.30 -26.22
N PRO A 454 -7.41 12.99 -25.94
CA PRO A 454 -6.86 12.06 -26.91
C PRO A 454 -7.72 12.04 -28.19
N ILE A 455 -7.05 11.84 -29.31
CA ILE A 455 -7.70 11.85 -30.64
C ILE A 455 -8.91 10.91 -30.68
N TRP A 456 -8.85 9.78 -29.95
CA TRP A 456 -9.94 8.81 -29.89
C TRP A 456 -11.16 9.24 -29.05
N LEU A 457 -11.06 10.33 -28.28
CA LEU A 457 -12.19 10.97 -27.60
C LEU A 457 -12.65 12.24 -28.31
N SER A 458 -12.04 12.58 -29.46
CA SER A 458 -12.50 13.69 -30.27
C SER A 458 -13.92 13.44 -30.79
N ILE A 459 -14.65 14.53 -31.11
CA ILE A 459 -16.02 14.41 -31.60
C ILE A 459 -16.09 13.55 -32.87
N TRP A 460 -15.05 13.60 -33.71
CA TRP A 460 -14.94 12.78 -34.91
C TRP A 460 -14.73 11.30 -34.60
N ALA A 461 -13.91 10.99 -33.58
CA ALA A 461 -13.72 9.62 -33.12
C ALA A 461 -15.00 9.06 -32.48
N LEU A 462 -15.71 9.87 -31.71
CA LEU A 462 -17.00 9.48 -31.10
C LEU A 462 -18.05 9.20 -32.17
N LEU A 463 -18.10 10.03 -33.24
CA LEU A 463 -18.96 9.77 -34.39
C LEU A 463 -18.60 8.48 -35.13
N LEU A 464 -17.30 8.24 -35.30
CA LEU A 464 -16.82 6.99 -35.88
C LEU A 464 -17.19 5.79 -35.00
N TYR A 465 -17.03 5.89 -33.69
CA TYR A 465 -17.42 4.84 -32.74
C TYR A 465 -18.93 4.59 -32.77
N ALA A 466 -19.74 5.65 -32.81
CA ALA A 466 -21.17 5.52 -32.95
C ALA A 466 -21.56 4.77 -34.23
N LEU A 467 -20.87 5.08 -35.35
CA LEU A 467 -21.06 4.39 -36.62
C LEU A 467 -20.63 2.92 -36.55
N VAL A 468 -19.47 2.64 -35.95
CA VAL A 468 -18.96 1.28 -35.73
C VAL A 468 -19.90 0.50 -34.80
N ILE A 469 -20.37 1.12 -33.71
CA ILE A 469 -21.32 0.47 -32.80
C ILE A 469 -22.63 0.16 -33.50
N ALA A 470 -23.15 1.09 -34.32
CA ALA A 470 -24.35 0.88 -35.12
C ALA A 470 -24.16 -0.27 -36.11
N ALA A 471 -22.97 -0.36 -36.74
CA ALA A 471 -22.60 -1.47 -37.61
C ALA A 471 -22.50 -2.80 -36.84
N ILE A 472 -21.85 -2.79 -35.67
CA ILE A 472 -21.75 -3.96 -34.78
C ILE A 472 -23.14 -4.41 -34.30
N VAL A 473 -23.98 -3.48 -33.88
CA VAL A 473 -25.36 -3.80 -33.44
C VAL A 473 -26.13 -4.45 -34.59
N THR A 474 -26.06 -3.88 -35.80
CA THR A 474 -26.73 -4.47 -36.96
C THR A 474 -26.17 -5.83 -37.33
N ILE A 475 -24.85 -6.01 -37.26
CA ILE A 475 -24.19 -7.30 -37.51
C ILE A 475 -24.55 -8.29 -36.39
N THR A 476 -24.55 -7.83 -35.13
CA THR A 476 -24.87 -8.69 -33.96
C THR A 476 -26.32 -9.13 -34.00
N LEU A 477 -27.24 -8.23 -34.32
CA LEU A 477 -28.64 -8.57 -34.52
C LEU A 477 -28.80 -9.61 -35.64
N ARG A 478 -28.10 -9.42 -36.78
CA ARG A 478 -28.07 -10.43 -37.83
C ARG A 478 -27.48 -11.77 -37.36
N VAL A 479 -26.36 -11.72 -36.60
CA VAL A 479 -25.74 -12.92 -36.06
C VAL A 479 -26.62 -13.60 -35.01
N ILE A 480 -27.32 -12.84 -34.15
CA ILE A 480 -28.28 -13.38 -33.17
C ILE A 480 -29.43 -14.09 -33.89
N ILE A 481 -29.98 -13.47 -34.94
CA ILE A 481 -31.04 -14.06 -35.75
C ILE A 481 -30.54 -15.36 -36.39
N LEU A 482 -29.33 -15.35 -36.98
CA LEU A 482 -28.70 -16.51 -37.58
C LEU A 482 -28.31 -17.58 -36.54
N ARG A 483 -27.88 -17.19 -35.33
CA ARG A 483 -27.58 -18.09 -34.23
C ARG A 483 -28.84 -18.72 -33.64
N LYS A 484 -29.90 -17.96 -33.54
CA LYS A 484 -31.20 -18.49 -33.10
C LYS A 484 -31.71 -19.59 -34.05
N GLN A 485 -31.50 -19.40 -35.36
CA GLN A 485 -31.78 -20.44 -36.34
C GLN A 485 -30.86 -21.68 -36.23
N ARG A 486 -29.56 -21.45 -35.88
CA ARG A 486 -28.57 -22.55 -35.68
C ARG A 486 -28.78 -23.26 -34.35
N LYS A 487 -29.10 -22.55 -33.27
CA LYS A 487 -29.30 -23.13 -31.93
C LYS A 487 -30.40 -24.18 -31.93
N THR A 488 -31.44 -23.94 -32.73
CA THR A 488 -32.51 -24.94 -32.95
C THR A 488 -31.99 -26.19 -33.67
N SER A 489 -30.97 -26.05 -34.51
CA SER A 489 -30.35 -27.20 -35.20
C SER A 489 -29.44 -27.98 -34.24
N ASP A 490 -28.68 -27.30 -33.39
CA ASP A 490 -27.78 -27.92 -32.40
C ASP A 490 -28.55 -28.62 -31.28
N GLU A 491 -29.67 -28.05 -30.85
CA GLU A 491 -30.58 -28.69 -29.90
C GLU A 491 -31.21 -29.97 -30.48
N LYS A 492 -31.54 -29.96 -31.78
CA LYS A 492 -31.98 -31.17 -32.50
C LYS A 492 -30.89 -32.23 -32.54
N ILE A 493 -29.63 -31.82 -32.76
CA ILE A 493 -28.50 -32.78 -32.79
C ILE A 493 -28.27 -33.38 -31.41
N ARG A 494 -28.29 -32.60 -30.33
CA ARG A 494 -28.20 -33.11 -28.97
C ARG A 494 -29.31 -34.06 -28.61
N PHE A 495 -30.53 -33.73 -29.01
CA PHE A 495 -31.66 -34.61 -28.86
C PHE A 495 -31.44 -35.94 -29.57
N PHE A 496 -30.92 -35.92 -30.83
CA PHE A 496 -30.61 -37.14 -31.58
C PHE A 496 -29.52 -37.99 -30.92
N ILE A 497 -28.50 -37.36 -30.32
CA ILE A 497 -27.41 -38.06 -29.62
C ILE A 497 -27.96 -38.78 -28.37
N ASN A 498 -28.76 -38.10 -27.55
CA ASN A 498 -29.34 -38.69 -26.38
C ASN A 498 -30.28 -39.84 -26.79
N THR A 499 -31.11 -39.62 -27.80
CA THR A 499 -32.01 -40.62 -28.34
C THR A 499 -31.25 -41.83 -28.94
N ALA A 500 -30.06 -41.59 -29.51
CA ALA A 500 -29.23 -42.66 -30.04
C ALA A 500 -28.68 -43.60 -28.96
N HIS A 501 -28.39 -43.08 -27.76
CA HIS A 501 -28.04 -43.91 -26.61
C HIS A 501 -29.24 -44.80 -26.16
N ASP A 502 -30.41 -44.18 -26.10
CA ASP A 502 -31.64 -44.86 -25.66
C ASP A 502 -32.14 -45.87 -26.70
N ILE A 503 -31.77 -45.70 -27.97
CA ILE A 503 -32.04 -46.64 -29.04
C ILE A 503 -31.03 -47.80 -29.03
N ARG A 504 -29.79 -47.59 -28.63
CA ARG A 504 -28.73 -48.62 -28.64
C ARG A 504 -29.12 -49.84 -27.78
N THR A 505 -29.63 -49.57 -26.58
CA THR A 505 -29.97 -50.60 -25.60
C THR A 505 -31.02 -51.58 -26.15
N PRO A 506 -32.18 -51.13 -26.65
CA PRO A 506 -33.15 -52.06 -27.22
C PRO A 506 -32.66 -52.76 -28.49
N LEU A 507 -31.86 -52.08 -29.34
CA LEU A 507 -31.29 -52.71 -30.52
C LEU A 507 -30.33 -53.85 -30.18
N THR A 508 -29.52 -53.70 -29.11
CA THR A 508 -28.64 -54.76 -28.63
C THR A 508 -29.45 -55.95 -28.11
N LEU A 509 -30.57 -55.69 -27.40
CA LEU A 509 -31.46 -56.71 -26.93
C LEU A 509 -32.24 -57.42 -28.04
N ILE A 510 -32.49 -56.80 -29.18
CA ILE A 510 -33.09 -57.40 -30.38
C ILE A 510 -32.08 -58.23 -31.15
N LYS A 511 -30.80 -57.76 -31.19
CA LYS A 511 -29.77 -58.44 -31.98
C LYS A 511 -29.51 -59.87 -31.51
N ALA A 512 -29.32 -60.03 -30.18
CA ALA A 512 -28.99 -61.37 -29.63
C ALA A 512 -30.01 -62.50 -29.98
N PRO A 513 -31.33 -62.29 -29.80
CA PRO A 513 -32.31 -63.28 -30.24
C PRO A 513 -32.33 -63.55 -31.75
N LEU A 514 -32.11 -62.49 -32.57
CA LEU A 514 -32.07 -62.67 -34.02
C LEU A 514 -30.82 -63.46 -34.47
N GLU A 515 -29.71 -63.30 -33.85
CA GLU A 515 -28.49 -64.08 -34.11
C GLU A 515 -28.68 -65.53 -33.64
N GLU A 516 -29.27 -65.74 -32.46
CA GLU A 516 -29.55 -67.04 -31.93
C GLU A 516 -30.53 -67.84 -32.83
N LEU A 517 -31.62 -67.20 -33.29
CA LEU A 517 -32.58 -67.78 -34.23
C LEU A 517 -31.92 -68.10 -35.60
N SER A 518 -30.98 -67.23 -36.07
CA SER A 518 -30.26 -67.47 -37.34
C SER A 518 -29.32 -68.67 -37.27
N GLU A 519 -28.80 -69.02 -36.08
CA GLU A 519 -27.82 -70.09 -35.89
C GLU A 519 -28.50 -71.43 -35.49
N LYS A 520 -29.58 -71.38 -34.71
CA LYS A 520 -30.17 -72.59 -34.08
C LYS A 520 -31.41 -73.12 -34.76
N GLU A 521 -32.07 -72.36 -35.64
CA GLU A 521 -33.32 -72.73 -36.26
C GLU A 521 -33.13 -73.04 -37.76
N ASP A 522 -33.81 -74.11 -38.26
CA ASP A 522 -33.85 -74.47 -39.67
C ASP A 522 -34.83 -73.55 -40.43
N LEU A 523 -34.28 -72.42 -40.91
CA LEU A 523 -35.05 -71.41 -41.63
C LEU A 523 -35.23 -71.82 -43.13
N THR A 524 -36.40 -71.53 -43.66
CA THR A 524 -36.57 -71.58 -45.13
C THR A 524 -35.67 -70.64 -45.86
N PRO A 525 -35.29 -70.82 -47.12
CA PRO A 525 -34.42 -69.93 -47.90
C PRO A 525 -34.88 -68.43 -47.84
N GLY A 526 -36.17 -68.20 -47.89
CA GLY A 526 -36.76 -66.85 -47.72
C GLY A 526 -36.68 -66.35 -46.29
N GLY A 527 -36.88 -67.22 -45.27
CA GLY A 527 -36.71 -66.89 -43.86
C GLY A 527 -35.30 -66.52 -43.50
N ARG A 528 -34.29 -67.24 -44.00
CA ARG A 528 -32.85 -66.95 -43.83
C ARG A 528 -32.46 -65.64 -44.50
N SER A 529 -32.99 -65.29 -45.65
CA SER A 529 -32.76 -64.00 -46.32
C SER A 529 -33.36 -62.87 -45.51
N ASN A 530 -34.55 -63.00 -44.98
CA ASN A 530 -35.20 -61.99 -44.13
C ASN A 530 -34.46 -61.81 -42.81
N MET A 531 -34.02 -62.92 -42.15
CA MET A 531 -33.26 -62.91 -40.93
C MET A 531 -31.91 -62.22 -41.13
N ASN A 532 -31.15 -62.53 -42.15
CA ASN A 532 -29.91 -61.87 -42.50
C ASN A 532 -30.12 -60.36 -42.81
N THR A 533 -31.29 -60.05 -43.38
CA THR A 533 -31.62 -58.61 -43.60
C THR A 533 -31.95 -57.89 -42.29
N ALA A 534 -32.66 -58.53 -41.36
CA ALA A 534 -32.92 -57.96 -40.03
C ALA A 534 -31.65 -57.74 -39.23
N ILE A 535 -30.78 -58.76 -39.17
CA ILE A 535 -29.46 -58.64 -38.48
C ILE A 535 -28.59 -57.53 -39.11
N ARG A 536 -28.57 -57.46 -40.45
CA ARG A 536 -27.85 -56.36 -41.14
C ARG A 536 -28.39 -54.98 -40.73
N ASN A 537 -29.69 -54.81 -40.67
CA ASN A 537 -30.30 -53.56 -40.31
C ASN A 537 -30.07 -53.21 -38.85
N VAL A 538 -30.17 -54.14 -37.89
CA VAL A 538 -29.83 -53.92 -36.50
C VAL A 538 -28.35 -53.53 -36.34
N ASN A 539 -27.44 -54.22 -37.00
CA ASN A 539 -26.02 -53.88 -37.00
C ASN A 539 -25.72 -52.50 -37.63
N ALA A 540 -26.48 -52.09 -38.64
CA ALA A 540 -26.37 -50.76 -39.22
C ALA A 540 -26.85 -49.68 -38.26
N LEU A 541 -27.96 -49.88 -37.55
CA LEU A 541 -28.47 -48.98 -36.54
C LEU A 541 -27.53 -48.87 -35.33
N LEU A 542 -26.98 -49.96 -34.84
CA LEU A 542 -26.00 -49.99 -33.76
C LEU A 542 -24.71 -49.21 -34.13
N ARG A 543 -24.26 -49.33 -35.37
CA ARG A 543 -23.12 -48.51 -35.85
C ARG A 543 -23.42 -47.01 -35.87
N LEU A 544 -24.64 -46.65 -36.32
CA LEU A 544 -25.06 -45.26 -36.32
C LEU A 544 -25.09 -44.64 -34.91
N THR A 545 -25.74 -45.36 -33.97
CA THR A 545 -25.85 -44.94 -32.57
C THR A 545 -24.45 -44.83 -31.90
N THR A 546 -23.58 -45.81 -32.18
CA THR A 546 -22.19 -45.79 -31.67
C THR A 546 -21.41 -44.58 -32.18
N ASN A 547 -21.52 -44.27 -33.45
CA ASN A 547 -20.85 -43.11 -34.04
C ASN A 547 -21.37 -41.78 -33.44
N LEU A 548 -22.66 -41.66 -33.16
CA LEU A 548 -23.26 -40.49 -32.51
C LEU A 548 -22.75 -40.32 -31.07
N ILE A 549 -22.71 -41.41 -30.28
CA ILE A 549 -22.20 -41.41 -28.90
C ILE A 549 -20.71 -41.06 -28.84
N ASN A 550 -19.91 -41.60 -29.74
CA ASN A 550 -18.46 -41.31 -29.81
C ASN A 550 -18.20 -39.83 -30.14
N PHE A 551 -19.07 -39.21 -30.90
CA PHE A 551 -19.01 -37.80 -31.21
C PHE A 551 -19.27 -36.92 -29.96
N GLU A 552 -20.31 -37.25 -29.18
CA GLU A 552 -20.62 -36.53 -27.93
C GLU A 552 -19.51 -36.71 -26.90
N ARG A 553 -19.00 -37.92 -26.71
CA ARG A 553 -17.91 -38.22 -25.81
C ARG A 553 -16.63 -37.43 -26.17
N ALA A 554 -16.37 -37.12 -27.43
CA ALA A 554 -15.25 -36.31 -27.84
C ALA A 554 -15.45 -34.80 -27.52
N ASP A 555 -16.68 -34.33 -27.28
CA ASP A 555 -16.99 -32.95 -26.88
C ASP A 555 -17.11 -32.76 -25.36
N THR A 556 -17.69 -33.73 -24.67
CA THR A 556 -18.03 -33.62 -23.23
C THR A 556 -16.85 -33.96 -22.32
N TYR A 557 -15.96 -34.82 -22.78
CA TYR A 557 -14.72 -35.09 -22.07
C TYR A 557 -13.62 -34.22 -22.71
N SER A 558 -13.23 -33.14 -22.05
CA SER A 558 -11.90 -32.52 -22.18
C SER A 558 -10.89 -33.56 -21.70
N SER A 559 -10.78 -34.57 -22.49
CA SER A 559 -10.22 -35.85 -22.18
C SER A 559 -8.74 -35.70 -22.04
N ALA A 560 -8.26 -36.07 -20.90
CA ALA A 560 -6.84 -36.38 -20.74
C ALA A 560 -6.43 -37.29 -21.92
N LEU A 561 -5.33 -36.95 -22.53
CA LEU A 561 -4.69 -37.76 -23.55
C LEU A 561 -3.85 -38.79 -22.82
N TYR A 562 -4.07 -40.07 -23.07
CA TYR A 562 -3.30 -41.16 -22.45
C TYR A 562 -2.25 -41.62 -23.46
N VAL A 563 -1.04 -41.11 -23.38
CA VAL A 563 0.01 -41.41 -24.33
C VAL A 563 0.98 -42.46 -23.84
N SER A 564 1.40 -43.33 -24.73
CA SER A 564 2.48 -44.28 -24.57
C SER A 564 3.39 -44.28 -25.78
N GLU A 565 4.60 -44.80 -25.63
CA GLU A 565 5.55 -44.95 -26.73
C GLU A 565 5.21 -46.18 -27.57
N TYR A 566 5.08 -46.02 -28.85
CA TYR A 566 4.84 -47.07 -29.82
C TYR A 566 5.85 -47.02 -30.95
N GLU A 567 6.23 -48.20 -31.43
CA GLU A 567 6.99 -48.31 -32.66
C GLU A 567 6.01 -48.17 -33.85
N LEU A 568 6.15 -47.13 -34.64
CA LEU A 568 5.16 -46.70 -35.61
C LEU A 568 5.04 -47.67 -36.82
N SER A 569 6.14 -48.27 -37.28
CA SER A 569 6.10 -49.19 -38.42
C SER A 569 5.25 -50.40 -38.13
N THR A 570 5.51 -51.10 -37.02
CA THR A 570 4.75 -52.24 -36.56
C THR A 570 3.27 -51.87 -36.30
N TYR A 571 3.03 -50.72 -35.64
CA TYR A 571 1.68 -50.24 -35.39
C TYR A 571 0.89 -49.97 -36.68
N MET A 572 1.53 -49.37 -37.67
CA MET A 572 0.90 -49.09 -38.98
C MET A 572 0.66 -50.38 -39.79
N GLU A 573 1.60 -51.30 -39.78
CA GLU A 573 1.42 -52.59 -40.42
C GLU A 573 0.23 -53.41 -39.85
N GLU A 574 0.16 -53.48 -38.53
CA GLU A 574 -1.02 -54.13 -37.85
C GLU A 574 -2.33 -53.46 -38.28
N MET A 575 -2.35 -52.13 -38.26
CA MET A 575 -3.54 -51.38 -38.62
C MET A 575 -3.96 -51.65 -40.09
N ILE A 576 -3.00 -51.62 -41.01
CA ILE A 576 -3.26 -51.78 -42.43
C ILE A 576 -3.64 -53.25 -42.78
N ASN A 577 -2.99 -54.24 -42.17
CA ASN A 577 -3.32 -55.60 -42.30
C ASN A 577 -4.79 -55.93 -41.96
N ALA A 578 -5.34 -55.21 -40.96
CA ALA A 578 -6.77 -55.35 -40.61
C ALA A 578 -7.70 -54.89 -41.77
N PHE A 579 -7.24 -54.11 -42.71
CA PHE A 579 -8.04 -53.63 -43.85
C PHE A 579 -7.74 -54.32 -45.17
N ARG A 580 -6.71 -55.19 -45.27
CA ARG A 580 -6.37 -55.89 -46.51
C ARG A 580 -7.51 -56.76 -47.02
N ALA A 581 -8.07 -57.60 -46.18
CA ALA A 581 -9.18 -58.44 -46.59
C ALA A 581 -10.40 -57.63 -47.08
N TYR A 582 -10.65 -56.47 -46.49
CA TYR A 582 -11.73 -55.58 -46.94
C TYR A 582 -11.38 -54.92 -48.29
N ALA A 583 -10.14 -54.54 -48.51
CA ALA A 583 -9.66 -53.97 -49.73
C ALA A 583 -9.72 -55.00 -50.90
N ASP A 584 -9.33 -56.26 -50.63
CA ASP A 584 -9.39 -57.37 -51.57
C ASP A 584 -10.82 -57.70 -52.02
N VAL A 585 -11.74 -57.82 -51.05
CA VAL A 585 -13.16 -58.03 -51.34
C VAL A 585 -13.75 -56.92 -52.20
N LYS A 586 -13.27 -55.68 -51.97
CA LYS A 586 -13.71 -54.52 -52.74
C LYS A 586 -12.95 -54.31 -54.05
N ARG A 587 -11.92 -55.09 -54.32
CA ARG A 587 -11.00 -55.01 -55.46
C ARG A 587 -10.34 -53.63 -55.60
N VAL A 588 -9.91 -53.05 -54.43
CA VAL A 588 -9.19 -51.82 -54.34
C VAL A 588 -7.74 -52.12 -53.92
N SER A 589 -6.77 -51.62 -54.67
CA SER A 589 -5.36 -51.81 -54.36
C SER A 589 -5.00 -50.96 -53.09
N LEU A 590 -4.55 -51.63 -52.00
CA LEU A 590 -4.11 -50.99 -50.78
C LEU A 590 -2.60 -51.13 -50.62
N THR A 591 -1.86 -50.00 -50.71
CA THR A 591 -0.41 -49.97 -50.61
C THR A 591 0.03 -49.15 -49.43
N TYR A 592 1.18 -49.52 -48.82
CA TYR A 592 1.76 -48.82 -47.68
C TYR A 592 3.26 -48.63 -47.95
N GLU A 593 3.71 -47.40 -47.69
CA GLU A 593 5.11 -47.01 -47.79
C GLU A 593 5.50 -46.11 -46.62
N SER A 594 6.76 -46.12 -46.22
CA SER A 594 7.32 -45.26 -45.19
C SER A 594 8.71 -44.77 -45.62
N ASN A 595 9.08 -43.54 -45.19
CA ASN A 595 10.41 -43.00 -45.39
C ASN A 595 11.41 -43.32 -44.27
N PHE A 596 10.99 -44.17 -43.34
CA PHE A 596 11.80 -44.62 -42.20
C PHE A 596 11.62 -46.13 -41.99
N ARG A 597 12.59 -46.75 -41.33
CA ARG A 597 12.59 -48.19 -41.09
C ARG A 597 12.06 -48.54 -39.68
N TYR A 598 12.44 -47.71 -38.70
CA TYR A 598 11.98 -47.80 -37.32
C TYR A 598 11.81 -46.40 -36.76
N MET A 599 10.70 -46.14 -36.06
CA MET A 599 10.46 -44.88 -35.43
C MET A 599 9.54 -45.04 -34.21
N ASN A 600 10.00 -44.58 -33.07
CA ASN A 600 9.17 -44.50 -31.86
C ASN A 600 8.44 -43.17 -31.79
N VAL A 601 7.16 -43.23 -31.49
CA VAL A 601 6.27 -42.04 -31.35
C VAL A 601 5.42 -42.16 -30.10
N TRP A 602 5.09 -41.00 -29.56
CA TRP A 602 4.15 -40.92 -28.42
C TRP A 602 2.74 -40.70 -28.94
N LEU A 603 1.83 -41.62 -28.60
CA LEU A 603 0.46 -41.52 -29.05
C LEU A 603 -0.52 -42.19 -28.03
N ASP A 604 -1.78 -41.78 -28.07
CA ASP A 604 -2.89 -42.48 -27.43
C ASP A 604 -3.43 -43.50 -28.42
N LYS A 605 -3.22 -44.79 -28.13
CA LYS A 605 -3.56 -45.89 -29.06
C LYS A 605 -5.03 -45.89 -29.46
N ASP A 606 -5.94 -45.77 -28.50
CA ASP A 606 -7.38 -45.88 -28.78
C ASP A 606 -7.86 -44.72 -29.66
N LYS A 607 -7.36 -43.53 -29.38
CA LYS A 607 -7.68 -42.33 -30.15
C LYS A 607 -7.01 -42.36 -31.52
N MET A 608 -5.75 -42.84 -31.62
CA MET A 608 -5.06 -43.00 -32.87
C MET A 608 -5.70 -44.09 -33.73
N ASP A 609 -6.05 -45.20 -33.16
CA ASP A 609 -6.87 -46.24 -33.80
C ASP A 609 -8.14 -45.66 -34.41
N SER A 610 -8.81 -44.82 -33.68
CA SER A 610 -10.02 -44.16 -34.16
C SER A 610 -9.75 -43.21 -35.33
N ILE A 611 -8.64 -42.48 -35.30
CA ILE A 611 -8.19 -41.60 -36.40
C ILE A 611 -7.93 -42.44 -37.64
N LEU A 612 -7.04 -43.43 -37.54
CA LEU A 612 -6.60 -44.24 -38.67
C LEU A 612 -7.70 -45.07 -39.28
N LYS A 613 -8.52 -45.74 -38.43
CA LYS A 613 -9.68 -46.51 -38.89
C LYS A 613 -10.68 -45.65 -39.67
N ASN A 614 -10.92 -44.42 -39.22
CA ASN A 614 -11.80 -43.50 -39.96
C ASN A 614 -11.22 -43.08 -41.29
N LEU A 615 -9.90 -42.75 -41.36
CA LEU A 615 -9.23 -42.31 -42.58
C LEU A 615 -9.17 -43.45 -43.60
N ILE A 616 -8.68 -44.64 -43.19
CA ILE A 616 -8.49 -45.78 -44.08
C ILE A 616 -9.85 -46.34 -44.55
N SER A 617 -10.80 -46.47 -43.62
CA SER A 617 -12.13 -46.98 -44.02
C SER A 617 -12.86 -46.02 -44.98
N ASN A 618 -12.69 -44.68 -44.78
CA ASN A 618 -13.28 -43.73 -45.71
C ASN A 618 -12.61 -43.81 -47.09
N ALA A 619 -11.26 -43.86 -47.14
CA ALA A 619 -10.54 -44.01 -48.38
C ALA A 619 -11.00 -45.26 -49.17
N LEU A 620 -10.99 -46.41 -48.49
CA LEU A 620 -11.47 -47.65 -49.10
C LEU A 620 -12.95 -47.60 -49.51
N LYS A 621 -13.78 -46.98 -48.70
CA LYS A 621 -15.21 -46.89 -48.89
C LYS A 621 -15.62 -46.07 -50.10
N TYR A 622 -14.94 -44.94 -50.34
CA TYR A 622 -15.25 -44.00 -51.40
C TYR A 622 -14.42 -44.24 -52.68
N THR A 623 -13.50 -45.19 -52.68
CA THR A 623 -12.77 -45.60 -53.87
C THR A 623 -13.56 -46.66 -54.63
N PRO A 624 -13.87 -46.52 -55.92
CA PRO A 624 -14.53 -47.50 -56.71
C PRO A 624 -13.66 -48.75 -56.96
N GLU A 625 -14.26 -49.82 -57.42
CA GLU A 625 -13.57 -51.04 -57.82
C GLU A 625 -12.53 -50.74 -58.91
N GLY A 626 -11.32 -51.33 -58.79
CA GLY A 626 -10.15 -51.03 -59.65
C GLY A 626 -9.36 -49.82 -59.27
N GLY A 627 -9.79 -49.03 -58.27
CA GLY A 627 -9.04 -47.87 -57.72
C GLY A 627 -7.93 -48.28 -56.74
N SER A 628 -7.22 -47.28 -56.20
CA SER A 628 -6.12 -47.51 -55.27
C SER A 628 -6.23 -46.59 -54.05
N VAL A 629 -5.79 -47.12 -52.92
CA VAL A 629 -5.54 -46.35 -51.67
C VAL A 629 -4.10 -46.53 -51.29
N HIS A 630 -3.39 -45.41 -51.21
CA HIS A 630 -1.98 -45.35 -50.85
C HIS A 630 -1.84 -44.70 -49.49
N ILE A 631 -1.18 -45.39 -48.56
CA ILE A 631 -0.89 -44.89 -47.23
C ILE A 631 0.61 -44.63 -47.16
N PHE A 632 0.99 -43.40 -46.79
CA PHE A 632 2.38 -43.01 -46.66
C PHE A 632 2.66 -42.43 -45.29
N THR A 633 3.66 -42.98 -44.61
CA THR A 633 4.12 -42.41 -43.33
C THR A 633 5.48 -41.75 -43.52
N ALA A 634 5.62 -40.57 -42.94
CA ALA A 634 6.85 -39.80 -43.07
C ALA A 634 7.30 -39.24 -41.71
N GLU A 635 8.63 -39.24 -41.57
CA GLU A 635 9.33 -38.64 -40.46
C GLU A 635 9.95 -37.31 -40.88
N THR A 636 9.88 -36.33 -39.98
CA THR A 636 10.65 -35.08 -40.03
C THR A 636 11.32 -34.89 -38.68
N GLU A 637 12.18 -33.88 -38.54
CA GLU A 637 12.95 -33.65 -37.29
C GLU A 637 12.08 -33.58 -36.01
N ASP A 638 10.95 -32.89 -36.06
CA ASP A 638 10.08 -32.67 -34.89
C ASP A 638 8.71 -33.35 -34.99
N ASN A 639 8.33 -33.87 -36.17
CA ASN A 639 7.00 -34.38 -36.39
C ASN A 639 7.02 -35.70 -37.15
N TRP A 640 5.93 -36.41 -37.07
CA TRP A 640 5.65 -37.54 -37.97
C TRP A 640 4.28 -37.35 -38.61
N SER A 641 4.02 -37.96 -39.72
CA SER A 641 2.76 -37.80 -40.43
C SER A 641 2.29 -39.10 -41.07
N VAL A 642 0.98 -39.22 -41.16
CA VAL A 642 0.30 -40.24 -41.94
C VAL A 642 -0.50 -39.57 -43.05
N GLU A 643 -0.26 -39.96 -44.27
CA GLU A 643 -0.96 -39.49 -45.45
C GLU A 643 -1.74 -40.67 -46.05
N VAL A 644 -3.06 -40.48 -46.20
CA VAL A 644 -3.96 -41.46 -46.86
C VAL A 644 -4.47 -40.80 -48.11
N LYS A 645 -4.07 -41.36 -49.25
CA LYS A 645 -4.45 -40.90 -50.58
C LYS A 645 -5.28 -41.95 -51.29
N ASP A 646 -6.43 -41.56 -51.80
CA ASP A 646 -7.35 -42.42 -52.52
C ASP A 646 -7.58 -41.89 -53.97
N THR A 647 -7.95 -42.78 -54.86
CA THR A 647 -8.39 -42.46 -56.22
C THR A 647 -9.93 -42.54 -56.35
N GLY A 648 -10.62 -42.18 -55.28
CA GLY A 648 -12.05 -42.23 -55.15
C GLY A 648 -12.83 -41.11 -55.81
N ILE A 649 -14.09 -40.95 -55.41
CA ILE A 649 -15.03 -39.97 -55.99
C ILE A 649 -14.62 -38.52 -55.77
N GLY A 650 -13.66 -38.28 -54.85
CA GLY A 650 -13.24 -36.94 -54.46
C GLY A 650 -14.38 -36.14 -53.79
N ILE A 651 -14.10 -34.84 -53.52
CA ILE A 651 -15.01 -33.93 -52.84
C ILE A 651 -15.09 -32.61 -53.62
N PRO A 652 -16.30 -32.12 -53.90
CA PRO A 652 -16.48 -30.85 -54.61
C PRO A 652 -15.83 -29.67 -53.86
N ALA A 653 -15.17 -28.76 -54.60
CA ALA A 653 -14.43 -27.63 -54.02
C ALA A 653 -15.30 -26.73 -53.13
N SER A 654 -16.59 -26.53 -53.46
CA SER A 654 -17.55 -25.74 -52.67
C SER A 654 -17.86 -26.36 -51.31
N GLU A 655 -17.62 -27.66 -51.16
CA GLU A 655 -17.96 -28.43 -49.96
C GLU A 655 -16.79 -28.72 -49.05
N GLN A 656 -15.57 -28.61 -49.55
CA GLN A 656 -14.33 -28.93 -48.81
C GLN A 656 -14.14 -28.12 -47.53
N LYS A 657 -14.53 -26.85 -47.51
CA LYS A 657 -14.45 -26.01 -46.32
C LYS A 657 -15.39 -26.45 -45.18
N LYS A 658 -16.33 -27.29 -45.47
CA LYS A 658 -17.34 -27.75 -44.49
C LYS A 658 -17.03 -29.12 -43.87
N LEU A 659 -16.08 -29.87 -44.43
CA LEU A 659 -15.75 -31.24 -44.09
C LEU A 659 -15.45 -31.55 -42.62
N PHE A 660 -14.71 -30.64 -41.99
CA PHE A 660 -14.28 -30.82 -40.59
C PHE A 660 -15.06 -29.97 -39.60
N ARG A 661 -16.09 -29.18 -40.06
CA ARG A 661 -16.77 -28.22 -39.21
C ARG A 661 -18.22 -28.60 -38.88
N MET A 662 -18.82 -29.49 -39.64
CA MET A 662 -20.23 -29.91 -39.48
C MET A 662 -20.37 -31.36 -39.83
N HIS A 663 -21.46 -32.00 -39.38
CA HIS A 663 -21.93 -33.31 -39.85
C HIS A 663 -22.23 -33.26 -41.37
N PHE A 664 -21.18 -33.30 -42.13
CA PHE A 664 -21.32 -33.06 -43.55
C PHE A 664 -21.05 -34.34 -44.34
N ARG A 665 -21.90 -34.61 -45.31
CA ARG A 665 -21.65 -35.60 -46.38
C ARG A 665 -21.70 -34.85 -47.69
N GLY A 666 -20.66 -35.02 -48.50
CA GLY A 666 -20.64 -34.45 -49.81
C GLY A 666 -21.85 -34.90 -50.62
N SER A 667 -22.37 -33.99 -51.44
CA SER A 667 -23.51 -34.27 -52.33
C SER A 667 -23.26 -35.47 -53.24
N ASN A 668 -22.02 -35.63 -53.73
CA ASN A 668 -21.60 -36.79 -54.52
C ASN A 668 -21.57 -38.12 -53.72
N ALA A 669 -21.25 -38.06 -52.43
CA ALA A 669 -21.24 -39.22 -51.53
C ALA A 669 -22.68 -39.61 -51.10
N ILE A 670 -23.63 -38.69 -51.06
CA ILE A 670 -25.06 -38.99 -50.82
C ILE A 670 -25.65 -39.75 -52.00
N ASN A 671 -25.29 -39.38 -53.22
CA ASN A 671 -25.74 -39.95 -54.46
C ASN A 671 -25.16 -41.35 -54.77
N SER A 672 -24.05 -41.74 -54.14
CA SER A 672 -23.26 -42.95 -54.42
C SER A 672 -23.75 -44.24 -53.74
N LYS A 673 -24.95 -44.33 -53.18
CA LYS A 673 -25.49 -45.50 -52.41
C LYS A 673 -24.60 -45.96 -51.23
N VAL A 674 -23.54 -45.24 -50.87
CA VAL A 674 -22.58 -45.58 -49.82
C VAL A 674 -23.05 -45.04 -48.47
N THR A 675 -23.37 -45.92 -47.52
CA THR A 675 -23.89 -45.54 -46.19
C THR A 675 -22.79 -44.92 -45.29
N GLY A 676 -23.06 -43.78 -44.64
CA GLY A 676 -22.13 -43.15 -43.69
C GLY A 676 -22.81 -42.11 -42.80
N SER A 677 -22.32 -41.94 -41.59
CA SER A 677 -22.87 -41.02 -40.57
C SER A 677 -22.47 -39.56 -40.74
N GLY A 678 -21.47 -39.25 -41.53
CA GLY A 678 -20.90 -37.90 -41.68
C GLY A 678 -20.12 -37.36 -40.45
N ILE A 679 -19.93 -38.19 -39.42
CA ILE A 679 -19.30 -37.82 -38.13
C ILE A 679 -17.80 -38.14 -38.14
N GLY A 680 -17.36 -39.14 -38.94
CA GLY A 680 -16.00 -39.69 -38.86
C GLY A 680 -14.88 -38.67 -39.03
N LEU A 681 -14.96 -37.80 -40.06
CA LEU A 681 -13.93 -36.79 -40.29
C LEU A 681 -13.90 -35.66 -39.23
N LEU A 682 -15.02 -35.31 -38.70
CA LEU A 682 -15.09 -34.36 -37.57
C LEU A 682 -14.43 -34.93 -36.32
N LEU A 683 -14.66 -36.22 -36.06
CA LEU A 683 -14.02 -36.97 -34.98
C LEU A 683 -12.48 -36.99 -35.20
N VAL A 684 -12.03 -37.28 -36.40
CA VAL A 684 -10.61 -37.24 -36.78
C VAL A 684 -10.04 -35.87 -36.50
N TRP A 685 -10.68 -34.78 -36.92
CA TRP A 685 -10.23 -33.42 -36.66
C TRP A 685 -10.11 -33.13 -35.18
N LYS A 686 -11.06 -33.50 -34.35
CA LYS A 686 -11.01 -33.32 -32.89
C LYS A 686 -9.87 -34.13 -32.26
N LEU A 687 -9.72 -35.38 -32.60
CA LEU A 687 -8.69 -36.24 -32.03
C LEU A 687 -7.28 -35.84 -32.47
N VAL A 688 -7.09 -35.40 -33.70
CA VAL A 688 -5.81 -34.84 -34.18
C VAL A 688 -5.44 -33.59 -33.41
N ARG A 689 -6.37 -32.67 -33.22
CA ARG A 689 -6.12 -31.48 -32.40
C ARG A 689 -5.82 -31.80 -30.94
N LEU A 690 -6.46 -32.81 -30.39
CA LEU A 690 -6.18 -33.28 -29.03
C LEU A 690 -4.73 -33.76 -28.92
N HIS A 691 -4.21 -34.46 -29.94
CA HIS A 691 -2.79 -34.83 -30.08
C HIS A 691 -1.87 -33.68 -30.47
N LYS A 692 -2.37 -32.42 -30.46
CA LYS A 692 -1.64 -31.24 -30.93
C LYS A 692 -1.15 -31.33 -32.38
N GLY A 693 -1.78 -32.19 -33.15
CA GLY A 693 -1.51 -32.39 -34.56
C GLY A 693 -2.19 -31.39 -35.48
N LYS A 694 -1.84 -31.49 -36.77
CA LYS A 694 -2.45 -30.70 -37.85
C LYS A 694 -3.00 -31.65 -38.92
N ILE A 695 -4.05 -31.22 -39.63
CA ILE A 695 -4.62 -31.92 -40.76
C ILE A 695 -4.44 -31.08 -42.02
N ASN A 696 -3.87 -31.65 -43.03
CA ASN A 696 -3.84 -31.12 -44.36
C ASN A 696 -4.74 -31.99 -45.26
N PHE A 697 -5.57 -31.34 -46.05
CA PHE A 697 -6.54 -31.99 -46.88
C PHE A 697 -6.51 -31.41 -48.29
N SER A 698 -6.51 -32.27 -49.30
CA SER A 698 -6.68 -31.89 -50.69
C SER A 698 -7.56 -32.93 -51.35
N SER A 699 -8.48 -32.50 -52.18
CA SER A 699 -9.34 -33.39 -52.99
C SER A 699 -9.76 -32.73 -54.27
N THR A 700 -9.92 -33.53 -55.29
CA THR A 700 -10.47 -33.13 -56.57
C THR A 700 -11.59 -34.09 -56.92
N GLU A 701 -12.75 -33.55 -57.21
CA GLU A 701 -13.92 -34.33 -57.58
C GLU A 701 -13.60 -35.24 -58.78
N GLY A 702 -13.94 -36.53 -58.69
CA GLY A 702 -13.65 -37.55 -59.71
C GLY A 702 -12.20 -38.03 -59.78
N LYS A 703 -11.25 -37.47 -58.97
CA LYS A 703 -9.82 -37.86 -59.00
C LYS A 703 -9.32 -38.39 -57.63
N GLY A 704 -10.15 -38.33 -56.59
CA GLY A 704 -9.81 -38.80 -55.25
C GLY A 704 -9.49 -37.72 -54.24
N SER A 705 -9.06 -38.15 -53.05
CA SER A 705 -8.71 -37.29 -51.92
C SER A 705 -7.40 -37.70 -51.29
N CYS A 706 -6.73 -36.71 -50.67
CA CYS A 706 -5.54 -36.93 -49.91
C CYS A 706 -5.70 -36.23 -48.55
N ILE A 707 -5.64 -37.01 -47.48
CA ILE A 707 -5.69 -36.49 -46.10
C ILE A 707 -4.36 -36.81 -45.43
N LYS A 708 -3.66 -35.77 -44.98
CA LYS A 708 -2.42 -35.88 -44.25
C LYS A 708 -2.61 -35.37 -42.84
N VAL A 709 -2.33 -36.21 -41.86
CA VAL A 709 -2.33 -35.87 -40.42
C VAL A 709 -0.90 -35.83 -39.92
N ILE A 710 -0.56 -34.77 -39.18
CA ILE A 710 0.80 -34.49 -38.72
C ILE A 710 0.77 -34.40 -37.22
N PHE A 711 1.67 -35.10 -36.54
CA PHE A 711 1.75 -35.16 -35.09
C PHE A 711 3.13 -34.80 -34.57
N PRO A 712 3.27 -34.22 -33.41
CA PRO A 712 4.57 -34.01 -32.75
C PRO A 712 5.19 -35.38 -32.38
N LYS A 713 6.51 -35.52 -32.62
CA LYS A 713 7.24 -36.77 -32.36
C LYS A 713 7.67 -36.91 -30.87
N LYS A 714 8.11 -35.78 -30.25
CA LYS A 714 8.79 -35.80 -28.94
C LYS A 714 7.84 -35.77 -27.79
N GLU A 715 8.13 -36.53 -26.75
CA GLU A 715 7.35 -36.60 -25.47
C GLU A 715 7.06 -35.22 -24.88
N LYS A 716 8.02 -34.29 -24.95
CA LYS A 716 7.89 -32.93 -24.40
C LYS A 716 6.61 -32.19 -24.81
N TYR A 717 6.06 -32.50 -25.98
CA TYR A 717 4.83 -31.88 -26.47
C TYR A 717 3.57 -32.42 -25.77
N TYR A 718 3.69 -33.56 -25.05
CA TYR A 718 2.61 -34.21 -24.33
C TYR A 718 2.69 -34.07 -22.80
N ARG A 719 3.50 -33.14 -22.26
CA ARG A 719 3.73 -32.95 -20.82
C ARG A 719 2.46 -32.78 -19.97
N LYS A 720 1.36 -32.38 -20.56
CA LYS A 720 0.05 -32.29 -19.90
C LYS A 720 -0.83 -33.54 -20.08
N ALA A 721 -0.34 -34.52 -20.81
CA ALA A 721 -1.03 -35.78 -21.01
C ALA A 721 -0.71 -36.76 -19.88
N VAL A 722 -1.62 -37.70 -19.62
CA VAL A 722 -1.36 -38.79 -18.70
C VAL A 722 -0.54 -39.83 -19.42
N HIS A 723 0.65 -40.16 -18.91
CA HIS A 723 1.48 -41.22 -19.49
C HIS A 723 0.97 -42.58 -19.02
N SER A 724 0.60 -43.45 -19.94
CA SER A 724 0.26 -44.84 -19.63
C SER A 724 1.51 -45.70 -19.53
N PRO A 725 1.60 -46.70 -18.65
CA PRO A 725 2.72 -47.64 -18.61
C PRO A 725 2.90 -48.38 -19.93
N LYS A 726 4.16 -48.77 -20.24
CA LYS A 726 4.47 -49.52 -21.48
C LYS A 726 3.58 -50.74 -21.63
N PRO A 727 3.17 -51.10 -22.86
CA PRO A 727 2.41 -52.32 -23.12
C PRO A 727 3.18 -53.53 -22.64
N GLY A 728 2.66 -54.27 -21.66
CA GLY A 728 3.30 -55.46 -21.08
C GLY A 728 3.65 -55.34 -19.57
N SER A 729 3.48 -54.21 -18.92
CA SER A 729 3.56 -54.11 -17.47
C SER A 729 2.15 -53.97 -16.87
N GLU A 730 1.64 -55.07 -16.31
CA GLU A 730 0.41 -55.01 -15.52
C GLU A 730 0.65 -54.20 -14.25
N LYS A 731 0.09 -52.98 -14.24
CA LYS A 731 -0.46 -52.35 -13.01
C LYS A 731 -1.41 -51.24 -13.44
N VAL A 732 -2.68 -51.58 -13.44
CA VAL A 732 -3.79 -50.63 -13.54
C VAL A 732 -3.85 -49.89 -12.22
N VAL A 733 -3.41 -48.64 -12.18
CA VAL A 733 -3.69 -47.71 -11.07
C VAL A 733 -4.89 -46.85 -11.49
N TYR A 734 -6.03 -47.14 -10.90
CA TYR A 734 -7.19 -46.25 -10.97
C TYR A 734 -6.85 -44.98 -10.15
N ALA A 735 -6.70 -43.85 -10.80
CA ALA A 735 -6.67 -42.56 -10.11
C ALA A 735 -8.14 -42.16 -9.83
N GLU A 736 -8.47 -42.11 -8.56
CA GLU A 736 -9.74 -41.57 -8.06
C GLU A 736 -9.94 -40.13 -8.52
N SER A 737 -11.16 -39.84 -8.95
CA SER A 737 -11.64 -38.53 -9.33
C SER A 737 -11.61 -37.57 -8.14
N GLY A 738 -10.56 -36.74 -8.03
CA GLY A 738 -10.50 -35.61 -7.11
C GLY A 738 -11.27 -34.42 -7.68
N VAL A 739 -12.40 -34.13 -7.10
CA VAL A 739 -13.15 -32.87 -7.28
C VAL A 739 -12.30 -31.70 -6.76
N PRO A 740 -12.05 -30.64 -7.51
CA PRO A 740 -11.37 -29.47 -6.96
C PRO A 740 -12.29 -28.73 -6.00
N LYS A 741 -11.84 -28.63 -4.73
CA LYS A 741 -12.46 -27.78 -3.73
C LYS A 741 -12.26 -26.31 -4.09
N ASN A 742 -13.31 -25.55 -3.90
CA ASN A 742 -13.42 -24.11 -4.00
C ASN A 742 -12.22 -23.37 -3.41
N ILE A 743 -11.63 -22.48 -4.19
CA ILE A 743 -10.78 -21.42 -3.70
C ILE A 743 -11.69 -20.24 -3.38
N SER A 744 -11.81 -19.94 -2.09
CA SER A 744 -12.43 -18.74 -1.57
C SER A 744 -11.58 -17.53 -1.95
N LEU A 745 -12.18 -16.57 -2.61
CA LEU A 745 -11.72 -15.20 -2.69
C LEU A 745 -11.75 -14.58 -1.28
N SER A 746 -10.62 -14.08 -0.81
CA SER A 746 -10.56 -13.09 0.26
C SER A 746 -9.77 -11.89 -0.25
N THR A 747 -10.51 -10.78 -0.30
CA THR A 747 -10.18 -9.34 -0.29
C THR A 747 -8.79 -8.91 -0.76
#